data_90031feb9e2d7ab7f400132c845177a7
#
_entry.id   90031feb9e2d7ab7f400132c845177a7
#
_cell.length_a   1.000
_cell.length_b   1.000
_cell.length_c   1.000
_cell.angle_alpha   90.00
_cell.angle_beta   90.00
_cell.angle_gamma   90.00
#
_symmetry.space_group_name_H-M   'P 1'
#
loop_
_entity.id
_entity.type
_entity.pdbx_description
1 polymer ?
#
loop_
_entity_poly.entity_id
_entity_poly.type
_entity_poly.pdbx_seq_one_letter_code
_entity_poly.pdbx_strand_id
1 'polypeptide(L)'
;MDRRHLYFLLFLLCTIQAAIGQQRSFSIKGVVKDASSGQPIPFANVVVWNTTQGAVTDSTGLFEISGISPGSYRLQSSFLGYKPFVTAEFRLANKDIFFPIELEEASQNLQEVSVVASPFRKTAESPLGLRVIGFKEIEKSAGGNRDISRVVQTFPGVASTAAFRNDLMVRGGGPSENRFFLDGVEIPNINHFSTQGASGGPVGIINPDFIREVNFYSAAFPASKGNALSSVLDFKLQDGNKEKFSLRGVLGASDIGVSANGPLGKKTTYQVSVRRSYLQFLFDMIGLPFLPTFTDAQFKIKHSFNPKNELTVLGLGAIDDMKLNTGMEDMSEKNQYILSYLPVVKQKTYTLGAVYKHYAGKNLYSVIISRSQTNNKNIKYKDNDESKEENLSLNYRSDEIENKFRTENTFRLPFIQLNVGGNIEYAQYTNDTYQKQFTSIPRTIVYQTDLGIWKWGIYATAIYESYNERFTASLGVRADANNYSSDMNNLLDQLSPRLSLSYRLSDPLYINANIGRYYELPPYTTLGFKDNEGNYVNRTNHLSYIRSDQAGLGLEYRPTSYLKFTAEGFYKHYDRYPMSILDSIPLASKGTDYGVLGNEAVSSTATGRAYGLEIMGRWYNYKGLTFIASYTLVRSEFKDGRNMDTYLPSAWDNKHLFTFSGTYSLPKNWDVGAKFRVVGGAPYTPYDVEKSSYVEAWDANNGLYYDYSRFNSERLKPFTQLDIRIDKTFYFKKIMLGAYIDIQNILNSKYKEQDVYIKTGKIINPEAPVYEQRYELRPIAVSYTHLRAHETRRHL
;
A
#
# COMPACT_ATOMS: atom_id res chain seq x y z
N MET A 1 21.57 -15.64 26.22
CA MET A 1 22.87 -15.09 25.72
C MET A 1 23.78 -14.95 26.92
N ASP A 2 24.88 -15.67 26.92
CA ASP A 2 25.86 -15.60 27.99
C ASP A 2 26.46 -14.19 28.04
N ARG A 3 26.68 -13.61 29.23
CA ARG A 3 27.27 -12.25 29.42
C ARG A 3 28.56 -12.07 28.61
N ARG A 4 29.29 -13.14 28.36
CA ARG A 4 30.51 -13.15 27.52
C ARG A 4 30.25 -12.77 26.05
N HIS A 5 29.13 -13.20 25.45
CA HIS A 5 28.77 -12.84 24.07
C HIS A 5 28.31 -11.39 23.97
N LEU A 6 27.66 -10.86 24.99
CA LEU A 6 27.29 -9.45 25.06
C LEU A 6 28.53 -8.55 25.18
N TYR A 7 29.51 -8.92 26.01
CA TYR A 7 30.77 -8.19 26.12
C TYR A 7 31.62 -8.30 24.85
N PHE A 8 31.59 -9.44 24.16
CA PHE A 8 32.28 -9.60 22.87
C PHE A 8 31.63 -8.74 21.77
N LEU A 9 30.31 -8.66 21.74
CA LEU A 9 29.60 -7.79 20.80
C LEU A 9 29.83 -6.29 21.11
N LEU A 10 29.82 -5.91 22.40
CA LEU A 10 30.15 -4.55 22.85
C LEU A 10 31.63 -4.22 22.56
N PHE A 11 32.55 -5.15 22.77
CA PHE A 11 33.96 -4.99 22.45
C PHE A 11 34.19 -4.85 20.95
N LEU A 12 33.51 -5.67 20.11
CA LEU A 12 33.53 -5.56 18.67
C LEU A 12 32.99 -4.20 18.20
N LEU A 13 31.90 -3.72 18.81
CA LEU A 13 31.33 -2.38 18.55
C LEU A 13 32.31 -1.24 18.95
N CYS A 14 32.99 -1.39 20.07
CA CYS A 14 33.97 -0.41 20.52
C CYS A 14 35.28 -0.40 19.70
N THR A 15 35.75 -1.58 19.23
CA THR A 15 36.95 -1.67 18.38
C THR A 15 36.70 -1.10 16.98
N ILE A 16 35.47 -1.18 16.45
CA ILE A 16 35.07 -0.55 15.19
C ILE A 16 35.10 0.99 15.31
N GLN A 17 34.88 1.57 16.50
CA GLN A 17 34.98 3.02 16.70
C GLN A 17 36.42 3.57 16.58
N ALA A 18 37.44 2.78 16.92
CA ALA A 18 38.85 3.21 16.84
C ALA A 18 39.39 3.30 15.40
N ALA A 19 38.69 2.72 14.42
CA ALA A 19 39.10 2.73 13.00
C ALA A 19 38.60 3.94 12.21
N ILE A 20 37.99 4.94 12.86
CA ILE A 20 37.37 6.11 12.19
C ILE A 20 38.48 7.16 11.91
N GLY A 21 39.15 7.00 10.78
CA GLY A 21 39.98 8.04 10.18
C GLY A 21 39.20 9.01 9.31
N GLN A 22 39.67 10.25 9.29
CA GLN A 22 39.34 11.40 8.44
C GLN A 22 37.91 11.49 7.90
N GLN A 23 37.19 12.49 8.35
CA GLN A 23 35.88 12.89 7.83
C GLN A 23 36.06 13.24 6.32
N ARG A 24 35.62 12.34 5.43
CA ARG A 24 35.70 12.57 3.97
C ARG A 24 34.46 13.34 3.55
N SER A 25 34.66 14.26 2.62
CA SER A 25 33.59 14.98 1.93
C SER A 25 33.43 14.47 0.49
N PHE A 26 32.22 14.58 -0.03
CA PHE A 26 31.81 14.15 -1.36
C PHE A 26 31.07 15.29 -2.06
N SER A 27 30.83 15.11 -3.36
CA SER A 27 30.07 16.08 -4.15
C SER A 27 28.65 15.58 -4.44
N ILE A 28 27.71 16.51 -4.39
CA ILE A 28 26.38 16.33 -4.94
C ILE A 28 26.37 17.02 -6.29
N LYS A 29 26.26 16.25 -7.36
CA LYS A 29 26.17 16.73 -8.73
C LYS A 29 24.77 16.55 -9.26
N GLY A 30 24.40 17.33 -10.26
CA GLY A 30 23.10 17.17 -10.87
C GLY A 30 22.85 18.11 -12.03
N VAL A 31 21.63 18.05 -12.54
CA VAL A 31 21.14 18.96 -13.57
C VAL A 31 19.80 19.51 -13.14
N VAL A 32 19.61 20.82 -13.29
CA VAL A 32 18.31 21.45 -13.14
C VAL A 32 17.66 21.57 -14.52
N LYS A 33 16.45 21.07 -14.64
CA LYS A 33 15.68 21.05 -15.89
C LYS A 33 14.29 21.63 -15.69
N ASP A 34 13.73 22.17 -16.75
CA ASP A 34 12.31 22.48 -16.83
C ASP A 34 11.50 21.18 -16.88
N ALA A 35 10.52 21.04 -16.00
CA ALA A 35 9.72 19.81 -15.86
C ALA A 35 8.87 19.51 -17.09
N SER A 36 8.58 20.50 -17.93
CA SER A 36 7.71 20.40 -19.12
C SER A 36 8.47 20.14 -20.39
N SER A 37 9.55 20.91 -20.61
CA SER A 37 10.34 20.86 -21.84
C SER A 37 11.52 19.91 -21.75
N GLY A 38 11.90 19.49 -20.52
CA GLY A 38 13.11 18.72 -20.27
C GLY A 38 14.41 19.52 -20.54
N GLN A 39 14.30 20.82 -20.90
CA GLN A 39 15.46 21.65 -21.20
C GLN A 39 16.24 21.99 -19.92
N PRO A 40 17.57 22.03 -19.96
CA PRO A 40 18.37 22.47 -18.83
C PRO A 40 18.09 23.94 -18.51
N ILE A 41 18.08 24.27 -17.21
CA ILE A 41 17.91 25.65 -16.71
C ILE A 41 19.28 26.15 -16.26
N PRO A 42 19.91 27.07 -17.01
CA PRO A 42 21.16 27.70 -16.61
C PRO A 42 20.95 28.70 -15.47
N PHE A 43 21.97 28.91 -14.67
CA PHE A 43 22.02 29.90 -13.58
C PHE A 43 20.96 29.73 -12.50
N ALA A 44 20.38 28.54 -12.35
CA ALA A 44 19.50 28.19 -11.25
C ALA A 44 20.28 28.02 -9.94
N ASN A 45 19.77 28.56 -8.85
CA ASN A 45 20.35 28.38 -7.54
C ASN A 45 19.98 27.02 -6.97
N VAL A 46 20.95 26.25 -6.47
CA VAL A 46 20.77 24.96 -5.81
C VAL A 46 21.50 24.98 -4.49
N VAL A 47 20.79 24.80 -3.40
CA VAL A 47 21.34 24.78 -2.04
C VAL A 47 20.96 23.52 -1.30
N VAL A 48 21.81 23.07 -0.39
CA VAL A 48 21.44 22.02 0.57
C VAL A 48 20.42 22.62 1.54
N TRP A 49 19.24 22.05 1.56
CA TRP A 49 18.10 22.61 2.30
C TRP A 49 18.40 22.85 3.79
N ASN A 50 18.03 24.02 4.30
CA ASN A 50 18.33 24.53 5.63
C ASN A 50 19.83 24.73 5.92
N THR A 51 20.65 24.94 4.89
CA THR A 51 22.07 25.32 5.03
C THR A 51 22.39 26.46 4.06
N THR A 52 23.64 26.97 4.17
CA THR A 52 24.19 27.94 3.24
C THR A 52 25.06 27.32 2.14
N GLN A 53 25.24 25.99 2.15
CA GLN A 53 26.03 25.28 1.15
C GLN A 53 25.23 25.12 -0.14
N GLY A 54 25.75 25.60 -1.26
CA GLY A 54 25.06 25.54 -2.55
C GLY A 54 25.96 25.83 -3.73
N ALA A 55 25.36 25.78 -4.91
CA ALA A 55 25.99 26.10 -6.19
C ALA A 55 24.94 26.69 -7.13
N VAL A 56 25.40 27.38 -8.16
CA VAL A 56 24.58 27.86 -9.28
C VAL A 56 24.83 26.94 -10.47
N THR A 57 23.80 26.64 -11.25
CA THR A 57 23.96 25.82 -12.47
C THR A 57 24.73 26.56 -13.54
N ASP A 58 25.55 25.83 -14.29
CA ASP A 58 26.26 26.32 -15.46
C ASP A 58 25.33 26.55 -16.68
N SER A 59 25.92 26.94 -17.83
CA SER A 59 25.16 27.15 -19.08
C SER A 59 24.45 25.89 -19.61
N THR A 60 24.80 24.71 -19.13
CA THR A 60 24.18 23.42 -19.47
C THR A 60 23.23 22.91 -18.38
N GLY A 61 22.94 23.75 -17.38
CA GLY A 61 22.06 23.40 -16.25
C GLY A 61 22.70 22.46 -15.24
N LEU A 62 24.00 22.16 -15.34
CA LEU A 62 24.71 21.30 -14.41
C LEU A 62 25.16 22.07 -13.16
N PHE A 63 25.13 21.40 -12.00
CA PHE A 63 25.66 21.94 -10.75
C PHE A 63 26.52 20.89 -10.01
N GLU A 64 27.44 21.38 -9.18
CA GLU A 64 28.22 20.57 -8.25
C GLU A 64 28.36 21.30 -6.92
N ILE A 65 27.90 20.66 -5.84
CA ILE A 65 28.08 21.12 -4.45
C ILE A 65 29.10 20.19 -3.80
N SER A 66 30.32 20.70 -3.57
CA SER A 66 31.43 19.92 -3.02
C SER A 66 31.52 20.09 -1.50
N GLY A 67 32.33 19.23 -0.86
CA GLY A 67 32.62 19.37 0.58
C GLY A 67 31.51 18.85 1.51
N ILE A 68 30.57 18.06 0.98
CA ILE A 68 29.44 17.53 1.76
C ILE A 68 29.85 16.25 2.48
N SER A 69 29.63 16.19 3.79
CA SER A 69 29.82 14.96 4.58
C SER A 69 28.79 13.89 4.23
N PRO A 70 29.10 12.59 4.41
CA PRO A 70 28.08 11.55 4.27
C PRO A 70 26.87 11.78 5.18
N GLY A 71 25.68 11.61 4.63
CA GLY A 71 24.43 11.90 5.37
C GLY A 71 23.19 11.81 4.49
N SER A 72 22.05 12.19 5.05
CA SER A 72 20.78 12.33 4.31
C SER A 72 20.49 13.80 4.06
N TYR A 73 20.20 14.16 2.82
CA TYR A 73 20.08 15.54 2.37
C TYR A 73 18.83 15.74 1.50
N ARG A 74 18.40 16.98 1.43
CA ARG A 74 17.49 17.53 0.42
C ARG A 74 18.15 18.70 -0.27
N LEU A 75 17.83 18.94 -1.52
CA LEU A 75 18.23 20.15 -2.23
C LEU A 75 17.02 21.05 -2.39
N GLN A 76 17.24 22.32 -2.22
CA GLN A 76 16.31 23.35 -2.64
C GLN A 76 16.84 23.98 -3.92
N SER A 77 16.00 24.10 -4.94
CA SER A 77 16.34 24.81 -6.16
C SER A 77 15.34 25.92 -6.43
N SER A 78 15.84 27.06 -6.92
CA SER A 78 15.05 28.22 -7.30
C SER A 78 15.64 28.90 -8.52
N PHE A 79 14.77 29.43 -9.38
CA PHE A 79 15.11 30.24 -10.54
C PHE A 79 13.97 31.20 -10.86
N LEU A 80 14.31 32.37 -11.41
CA LEU A 80 13.31 33.38 -11.78
C LEU A 80 12.33 32.80 -12.82
N GLY A 81 11.03 32.96 -12.57
CA GLY A 81 9.98 32.41 -13.44
C GLY A 81 9.64 30.92 -13.14
N TYR A 82 10.24 30.33 -12.11
CA TYR A 82 9.97 28.95 -11.69
C TYR A 82 9.54 28.88 -10.23
N LYS A 83 8.70 27.89 -9.92
CA LYS A 83 8.31 27.59 -8.53
C LYS A 83 9.51 27.04 -7.76
N PRO A 84 9.83 27.58 -6.57
CA PRO A 84 10.87 27.00 -5.74
C PRO A 84 10.54 25.55 -5.38
N PHE A 85 11.51 24.66 -5.47
CA PHE A 85 11.32 23.23 -5.29
C PHE A 85 12.28 22.66 -4.25
N VAL A 86 11.78 21.80 -3.35
CA VAL A 86 12.58 20.98 -2.43
C VAL A 86 12.47 19.53 -2.85
N THR A 87 13.62 18.90 -3.07
CA THR A 87 13.68 17.49 -3.50
C THR A 87 13.18 16.53 -2.43
N ALA A 88 12.86 15.29 -2.82
CA ALA A 88 12.82 14.20 -1.89
C ALA A 88 14.18 14.04 -1.16
N GLU A 89 14.14 13.45 0.04
CA GLU A 89 15.38 13.16 0.77
C GLU A 89 16.14 12.03 0.10
N PHE A 90 17.46 12.19 -0.05
CA PHE A 90 18.35 11.19 -0.61
C PHE A 90 19.57 11.00 0.30
N ARG A 91 20.27 9.87 0.14
CA ARG A 91 21.47 9.56 0.89
C ARG A 91 22.72 9.83 0.08
N LEU A 92 23.64 10.65 0.64
CA LEU A 92 25.02 10.74 0.23
C LEU A 92 25.85 9.78 1.10
N ALA A 93 26.35 8.70 0.50
CA ALA A 93 27.13 7.70 1.20
C ALA A 93 28.66 8.00 1.06
N ASN A 94 29.42 7.06 0.54
CA ASN A 94 30.89 7.14 0.39
C ASN A 94 31.33 7.40 -1.06
N LYS A 95 30.51 8.09 -1.85
CA LYS A 95 30.76 8.47 -3.24
C LYS A 95 29.90 9.66 -3.65
N ASP A 96 30.36 10.37 -4.69
CA ASP A 96 29.56 11.41 -5.34
C ASP A 96 28.27 10.83 -5.89
N ILE A 97 27.24 11.65 -5.89
CA ILE A 97 25.94 11.28 -6.44
C ILE A 97 25.52 12.28 -7.51
N PHE A 98 24.74 11.80 -8.49
CA PHE A 98 24.10 12.64 -9.49
C PHE A 98 22.59 12.67 -9.25
N PHE A 99 22.03 13.89 -9.04
CA PHE A 99 20.63 14.09 -8.71
C PHE A 99 19.98 15.09 -9.68
N PRO A 100 19.04 14.66 -10.55
CA PRO A 100 18.30 15.57 -11.40
C PRO A 100 17.21 16.32 -10.62
N ILE A 101 17.04 17.62 -10.88
CA ILE A 101 16.00 18.47 -10.32
C ILE A 101 15.13 18.98 -11.47
N GLU A 102 13.82 18.81 -11.34
CA GLU A 102 12.84 19.30 -12.31
C GLU A 102 12.04 20.44 -11.68
N LEU A 103 12.14 21.63 -12.25
CA LEU A 103 11.42 22.83 -11.81
C LEU A 103 10.18 23.05 -12.68
N GLU A 104 9.07 23.40 -12.07
CA GLU A 104 7.85 23.82 -12.74
C GLU A 104 7.87 25.33 -13.00
N GLU A 105 7.57 25.78 -14.23
CA GLU A 105 7.37 27.17 -14.53
C GLU A 105 6.30 27.78 -13.63
N ALA A 106 6.55 28.96 -13.06
CA ALA A 106 5.52 29.72 -12.38
C ALA A 106 4.58 30.34 -13.43
N SER A 107 3.31 30.52 -13.07
CA SER A 107 2.29 30.99 -14.02
C SER A 107 2.54 32.41 -14.54
N GLN A 108 3.37 33.23 -13.87
CA GLN A 108 3.93 34.51 -14.37
C GLN A 108 5.13 34.99 -13.51
N ASN A 109 5.83 36.09 -13.96
CA ASN A 109 6.95 36.69 -13.25
C ASN A 109 6.57 37.07 -11.83
N LEU A 110 7.12 36.37 -10.86
CA LEU A 110 7.00 36.68 -9.43
C LEU A 110 7.71 38.02 -9.16
N GLN A 111 6.95 39.03 -8.85
CA GLN A 111 7.49 40.10 -8.00
C GLN A 111 7.84 39.40 -6.66
N GLU A 112 8.97 39.79 -6.08
CA GLU A 112 9.64 39.28 -4.91
C GLU A 112 8.71 38.86 -3.76
N VAL A 113 7.97 37.79 -3.94
CA VAL A 113 7.23 37.09 -2.87
C VAL A 113 8.13 35.97 -2.40
N SER A 114 8.63 36.08 -1.20
CA SER A 114 9.40 35.04 -0.53
C SER A 114 8.55 33.77 -0.34
N VAL A 115 8.40 32.98 -1.39
CA VAL A 115 7.79 31.64 -1.27
C VAL A 115 8.81 30.74 -0.58
N VAL A 116 8.60 30.46 0.68
CA VAL A 116 9.44 29.53 1.43
C VAL A 116 9.24 28.12 0.87
N ALA A 117 10.26 27.61 0.21
CA ALA A 117 10.24 26.24 -0.32
C ALA A 117 10.05 25.23 0.82
N SER A 118 9.05 24.37 0.70
CA SER A 118 8.66 23.40 1.74
C SER A 118 8.64 21.98 1.20
N PRO A 119 9.03 20.97 2.01
CA PRO A 119 8.92 19.58 1.67
C PRO A 119 7.45 19.07 1.62
N PHE A 120 6.50 19.88 2.09
CA PHE A 120 5.08 19.56 2.10
C PHE A 120 4.44 19.90 0.76
N ARG A 121 4.60 19.01 -0.22
CA ARG A 121 4.03 19.19 -1.56
C ARG A 121 2.53 18.92 -1.59
N LYS A 122 1.83 19.62 -2.47
CA LYS A 122 0.45 19.36 -2.89
C LYS A 122 0.38 19.53 -4.41
N THR A 123 -0.61 18.93 -5.04
CA THR A 123 -0.93 19.14 -6.44
C THR A 123 -2.28 19.84 -6.55
N ALA A 124 -2.52 20.53 -7.65
CA ALA A 124 -3.80 21.18 -7.91
C ALA A 124 -4.95 20.16 -7.95
N GLU A 125 -4.70 18.97 -8.49
CA GLU A 125 -5.68 17.88 -8.57
C GLU A 125 -5.97 17.27 -7.20
N SER A 126 -4.98 17.27 -6.26
CA SER A 126 -5.13 16.73 -4.92
C SER A 126 -4.58 17.70 -3.87
N PRO A 127 -5.30 18.78 -3.58
CA PRO A 127 -4.94 19.73 -2.52
C PRO A 127 -5.16 19.15 -1.12
N LEU A 128 -6.09 18.19 -0.99
CA LEU A 128 -6.35 17.36 0.18
C LEU A 128 -5.84 15.94 -0.05
N GLY A 129 -5.46 15.25 1.00
CA GLY A 129 -5.19 13.82 0.95
C GLY A 129 -3.85 13.41 0.33
N LEU A 130 -3.09 14.29 -0.34
CA LEU A 130 -1.76 13.96 -0.83
C LEU A 130 -0.73 13.98 0.30
N ARG A 131 -0.05 12.85 0.49
CA ARG A 131 1.07 12.69 1.42
C ARG A 131 2.29 12.18 0.65
N VAL A 132 3.40 12.89 0.74
CA VAL A 132 4.66 12.48 0.13
C VAL A 132 5.53 11.81 1.19
N ILE A 133 5.94 10.58 0.92
CA ILE A 133 6.73 9.74 1.81
C ILE A 133 8.11 9.60 1.21
N GLY A 134 9.13 10.04 1.92
CA GLY A 134 10.51 9.98 1.47
C GLY A 134 11.20 8.67 1.84
N PHE A 135 12.33 8.41 1.19
CA PHE A 135 13.15 7.21 1.41
C PHE A 135 13.50 6.99 2.90
N LYS A 136 13.93 8.05 3.63
CA LYS A 136 14.32 7.93 5.04
C LYS A 136 13.17 7.52 5.95
N GLU A 137 11.97 8.02 5.69
CA GLU A 137 10.77 7.63 6.44
C GLU A 137 10.48 6.13 6.27
N ILE A 138 10.70 5.58 5.05
CA ILE A 138 10.52 4.14 4.80
C ILE A 138 11.62 3.33 5.48
N GLU A 139 12.88 3.78 5.37
CA GLU A 139 14.02 3.04 5.88
C GLU A 139 14.13 3.06 7.40
N LYS A 140 13.79 4.19 8.07
CA LYS A 140 14.03 4.44 9.50
C LYS A 140 12.78 4.35 10.37
N SER A 141 11.60 4.06 9.80
CA SER A 141 10.36 3.91 10.57
C SER A 141 10.46 2.76 11.56
N ALA A 142 10.25 3.02 12.85
CA ALA A 142 10.15 1.98 13.87
C ALA A 142 8.98 1.02 13.57
N GLY A 143 9.18 -0.28 13.67
CA GLY A 143 8.19 -1.29 13.32
C GLY A 143 7.78 -1.32 11.84
N GLY A 144 8.48 -0.53 11.00
CA GLY A 144 8.18 -0.44 9.57
C GLY A 144 8.76 -1.60 8.75
N ASN A 145 9.78 -2.30 9.25
CA ASN A 145 10.48 -3.38 8.54
C ASN A 145 10.91 -3.02 7.11
N ARG A 146 11.14 -1.73 6.84
CA ARG A 146 11.42 -1.22 5.49
C ARG A 146 10.29 -1.52 4.49
N ASP A 147 9.05 -1.64 4.96
CA ASP A 147 7.85 -1.94 4.18
C ASP A 147 6.97 -0.70 4.08
N ILE A 148 6.66 -0.29 2.86
CA ILE A 148 5.87 0.93 2.61
C ILE A 148 4.45 0.82 3.15
N SER A 149 3.83 -0.36 3.08
CA SER A 149 2.47 -0.56 3.61
C SER A 149 2.38 -0.22 5.08
N ARG A 150 3.42 -0.58 5.86
CA ARG A 150 3.51 -0.27 7.30
C ARG A 150 3.80 1.19 7.60
N VAL A 151 4.50 1.87 6.67
CA VAL A 151 4.77 3.31 6.79
C VAL A 151 3.53 4.11 6.47
N VAL A 152 2.79 3.74 5.42
CA VAL A 152 1.52 4.40 5.05
C VAL A 152 0.49 4.35 6.18
N GLN A 153 0.49 3.29 7.00
CA GLN A 153 -0.37 3.16 8.20
C GLN A 153 -0.10 4.22 9.29
N THR A 154 0.93 5.05 9.17
CA THR A 154 1.17 6.18 10.09
C THR A 154 0.38 7.44 9.74
N PHE A 155 -0.19 7.48 8.54
CA PHE A 155 -0.95 8.64 8.08
C PHE A 155 -2.42 8.56 8.49
N PRO A 156 -3.09 9.72 8.61
CA PRO A 156 -4.49 9.75 8.98
C PRO A 156 -5.34 9.01 7.93
N GLY A 157 -6.45 8.45 8.38
CA GLY A 157 -7.40 7.72 7.54
C GLY A 157 -6.96 6.31 7.16
N VAL A 158 -5.77 5.85 7.55
CA VAL A 158 -5.26 4.54 7.16
C VAL A 158 -5.34 3.57 8.34
N ALA A 159 -6.21 2.59 8.23
CA ALA A 159 -6.28 1.45 9.12
C ALA A 159 -5.49 0.26 8.55
N SER A 160 -5.14 -0.68 9.40
CA SER A 160 -4.55 -1.96 9.04
C SER A 160 -5.37 -3.09 9.62
N THR A 161 -5.36 -4.23 8.95
CA THR A 161 -5.78 -5.48 9.56
C THR A 161 -4.85 -5.86 10.72
N ALA A 162 -5.33 -6.80 11.52
CA ALA A 162 -4.56 -7.44 12.56
C ALA A 162 -3.33 -8.18 12.02
N ALA A 163 -2.63 -8.86 12.93
CA ALA A 163 -1.37 -9.57 12.72
C ALA A 163 -1.23 -10.27 11.36
N PHE A 164 -0.02 -10.25 10.82
CA PHE A 164 0.42 -10.96 9.60
C PHE A 164 -0.13 -10.46 8.26
N ARG A 165 -0.86 -9.33 8.22
CA ARG A 165 -1.34 -8.72 6.98
C ARG A 165 -1.00 -7.23 6.92
N ASN A 166 -0.77 -6.73 5.71
CA ASN A 166 -0.48 -5.32 5.42
C ASN A 166 -1.58 -4.69 4.55
N ASP A 167 -2.82 -5.17 4.67
CA ASP A 167 -3.94 -4.53 3.98
C ASP A 167 -4.02 -3.05 4.29
N LEU A 168 -4.30 -2.26 3.30
CA LEU A 168 -4.51 -0.83 3.43
C LEU A 168 -6.01 -0.52 3.33
N MET A 169 -6.60 -0.13 4.44
CA MET A 169 -7.98 0.33 4.52
C MET A 169 -7.98 1.83 4.68
N VAL A 170 -8.44 2.55 3.66
CA VAL A 170 -8.29 4.01 3.61
C VAL A 170 -9.65 4.70 3.65
N ARG A 171 -9.83 5.56 4.67
CA ARG A 171 -11.06 6.33 4.87
C ARG A 171 -12.32 5.46 4.83
N GLY A 172 -12.27 4.31 5.52
CA GLY A 172 -13.39 3.37 5.60
C GLY A 172 -13.67 2.57 4.33
N GLY A 173 -12.80 2.65 3.32
CA GLY A 173 -12.88 1.78 2.14
C GLY A 173 -12.02 0.53 2.27
N GLY A 174 -12.39 -0.50 1.52
CA GLY A 174 -11.76 -1.81 1.56
C GLY A 174 -10.39 -1.89 0.90
N PRO A 175 -9.65 -2.98 1.14
CA PRO A 175 -8.33 -3.19 0.54
C PRO A 175 -8.34 -3.23 -0.98
N SER A 176 -9.39 -3.73 -1.60
CA SER A 176 -9.56 -3.79 -3.07
C SER A 176 -9.69 -2.43 -3.74
N GLU A 177 -10.12 -1.40 -2.99
CA GLU A 177 -10.39 -0.05 -3.48
C GLU A 177 -9.12 0.79 -3.73
N ASN A 178 -7.94 0.21 -3.57
CA ASN A 178 -6.65 0.88 -3.73
C ASN A 178 -5.99 0.52 -5.07
N ARG A 179 -5.21 1.46 -5.65
CA ARG A 179 -4.41 1.21 -6.86
C ARG A 179 -2.97 1.63 -6.66
N PHE A 180 -2.08 0.91 -7.33
CA PHE A 180 -0.63 1.03 -7.15
C PHE A 180 0.05 1.28 -8.49
N PHE A 181 0.95 2.27 -8.52
CA PHE A 181 1.70 2.64 -9.73
C PHE A 181 3.20 2.68 -9.41
N LEU A 182 4.02 2.16 -10.30
CA LEU A 182 5.48 2.14 -10.20
C LEU A 182 6.06 2.90 -11.40
N ASP A 183 6.57 4.13 -11.21
CA ASP A 183 6.98 5.05 -12.28
C ASP A 183 5.94 5.21 -13.42
N GLY A 184 4.64 5.16 -13.06
CA GLY A 184 3.55 5.27 -14.02
C GLY A 184 2.99 3.93 -14.50
N VAL A 185 3.69 2.82 -14.35
CA VAL A 185 3.17 1.47 -14.62
C VAL A 185 2.27 1.01 -13.49
N GLU A 186 1.05 0.62 -13.78
CA GLU A 186 0.14 0.06 -12.79
C GLU A 186 0.54 -1.37 -12.44
N ILE A 187 0.59 -1.68 -11.14
CA ILE A 187 0.92 -3.01 -10.61
C ILE A 187 -0.26 -3.56 -9.81
N PRO A 188 -0.52 -4.88 -9.83
CA PRO A 188 -1.73 -5.44 -9.22
C PRO A 188 -1.74 -5.35 -7.69
N ASN A 189 -0.60 -5.51 -7.05
CA ASN A 189 -0.46 -5.43 -5.59
C ASN A 189 0.96 -5.01 -5.19
N ILE A 190 1.16 -4.74 -3.89
CA ILE A 190 2.44 -4.30 -3.32
C ILE A 190 2.99 -5.27 -2.26
N ASN A 191 2.34 -6.41 -2.03
CA ASN A 191 2.70 -7.38 -1.01
C ASN A 191 2.82 -8.80 -1.57
N HIS A 192 3.69 -9.61 -0.96
CA HIS A 192 3.74 -11.06 -1.12
C HIS A 192 2.52 -11.72 -0.49
N PHE A 193 2.10 -12.89 -0.99
CA PHE A 193 0.95 -13.65 -0.50
C PHE A 193 -0.33 -12.81 -0.50
N SER A 194 -0.52 -11.99 -1.52
CA SER A 194 -1.72 -11.16 -1.63
C SER A 194 -2.97 -12.03 -1.83
N THR A 195 -4.03 -11.70 -1.11
CA THR A 195 -5.34 -12.30 -1.33
C THR A 195 -5.94 -11.72 -2.61
N GLN A 196 -6.50 -12.58 -3.44
CA GLN A 196 -7.16 -12.16 -4.68
C GLN A 196 -8.35 -11.24 -4.37
N GLY A 197 -8.43 -10.09 -5.06
CA GLY A 197 -9.42 -9.05 -4.79
C GLY A 197 -9.09 -8.17 -3.57
N ALA A 198 -7.87 -8.28 -2.99
CA ALA A 198 -7.39 -7.43 -1.90
C ALA A 198 -5.91 -7.07 -2.10
N SER A 199 -5.40 -6.10 -1.35
CA SER A 199 -3.99 -5.70 -1.42
C SER A 199 -3.10 -6.37 -0.36
N GLY A 200 -3.67 -7.18 0.52
CA GLY A 200 -3.05 -7.76 1.70
C GLY A 200 -1.86 -8.66 1.43
N GLY A 201 -1.29 -9.16 2.50
CA GLY A 201 -0.09 -9.99 2.51
C GLY A 201 0.88 -9.50 3.59
N PRO A 202 1.77 -10.36 4.11
CA PRO A 202 2.56 -10.03 5.30
C PRO A 202 3.78 -9.15 5.04
N VAL A 203 4.29 -9.08 3.81
CA VAL A 203 5.57 -8.46 3.46
C VAL A 203 5.47 -7.73 2.12
N GLY A 204 6.05 -6.53 2.02
CA GLY A 204 6.08 -5.75 0.79
C GLY A 204 6.99 -6.36 -0.29
N ILE A 205 6.48 -6.39 -1.53
CA ILE A 205 7.20 -6.89 -2.72
C ILE A 205 8.17 -5.84 -3.29
N ILE A 206 7.87 -4.53 -3.12
CA ILE A 206 8.69 -3.45 -3.68
C ILE A 206 9.96 -3.28 -2.85
N ASN A 207 11.13 -3.30 -3.49
CA ASN A 207 12.38 -3.02 -2.81
C ASN A 207 12.46 -1.54 -2.39
N PRO A 208 12.47 -1.23 -1.07
CA PRO A 208 12.52 0.14 -0.59
C PRO A 208 13.77 0.91 -1.00
N ASP A 209 14.89 0.22 -1.33
CA ASP A 209 16.13 0.85 -1.77
C ASP A 209 16.02 1.52 -3.14
N PHE A 210 15.01 1.14 -3.92
CA PHE A 210 14.73 1.74 -5.23
C PHE A 210 13.76 2.90 -5.15
N ILE A 211 13.06 3.07 -4.04
CA ILE A 211 12.06 4.12 -3.89
C ILE A 211 12.78 5.47 -3.65
N ARG A 212 12.47 6.45 -4.49
CA ARG A 212 12.81 7.86 -4.26
C ARG A 212 11.80 8.50 -3.34
N GLU A 213 10.52 8.32 -3.66
CA GLU A 213 9.38 8.81 -2.91
C GLU A 213 8.11 8.07 -3.29
N VAL A 214 7.11 8.13 -2.43
CA VAL A 214 5.76 7.63 -2.71
C VAL A 214 4.77 8.77 -2.54
N ASN A 215 3.99 9.03 -3.58
CA ASN A 215 2.85 9.91 -3.52
C ASN A 215 1.62 9.07 -3.12
N PHE A 216 1.18 9.24 -1.89
CA PHE A 216 -0.01 8.60 -1.36
C PHE A 216 -1.19 9.56 -1.42
N TYR A 217 -2.19 9.21 -2.21
CA TYR A 217 -3.45 9.93 -2.36
C TYR A 217 -4.55 9.22 -1.58
N SER A 218 -5.07 9.81 -0.51
CA SER A 218 -6.22 9.28 0.26
C SER A 218 -7.55 9.93 -0.13
N ALA A 219 -7.52 10.93 -1.01
CA ALA A 219 -8.69 11.60 -1.59
C ALA A 219 -8.27 12.37 -2.85
N ALA A 220 -9.25 12.81 -3.62
CA ALA A 220 -9.06 13.72 -4.78
C ALA A 220 -7.94 13.23 -5.71
N PHE A 221 -7.89 11.93 -6.04
CA PHE A 221 -6.86 11.44 -6.94
C PHE A 221 -7.07 11.95 -8.37
N PRO A 222 -5.97 12.16 -9.13
CA PRO A 222 -6.01 12.68 -10.50
C PRO A 222 -6.94 11.88 -11.42
N ALA A 223 -7.56 12.51 -12.39
CA ALA A 223 -8.42 11.84 -13.37
C ALA A 223 -7.67 10.82 -14.22
N SER A 224 -6.35 10.94 -14.36
CA SER A 224 -5.48 9.94 -14.98
C SER A 224 -5.45 8.61 -14.20
N LYS A 225 -5.83 8.62 -12.92
CA LYS A 225 -5.89 7.45 -12.05
C LYS A 225 -7.35 7.00 -11.91
N GLY A 226 -7.71 5.98 -12.67
CA GLY A 226 -9.05 5.35 -12.65
C GLY A 226 -9.09 4.11 -11.80
N ASN A 227 -10.27 3.50 -11.74
CA ASN A 227 -10.51 2.19 -11.11
C ASN A 227 -10.12 2.12 -9.62
N ALA A 228 -10.28 3.23 -8.88
CA ALA A 228 -9.97 3.36 -7.45
C ALA A 228 -11.07 4.13 -6.73
N LEU A 229 -11.43 3.70 -5.51
CA LEU A 229 -12.42 4.37 -4.66
C LEU A 229 -11.82 4.92 -3.36
N SER A 230 -10.68 4.39 -2.88
CA SER A 230 -10.16 4.74 -1.58
C SER A 230 -8.78 5.36 -1.60
N SER A 231 -7.82 4.81 -2.32
CA SER A 231 -6.51 5.42 -2.43
C SER A 231 -5.75 5.08 -3.71
N VAL A 232 -4.74 5.91 -3.98
CA VAL A 232 -3.74 5.65 -5.01
C VAL A 232 -2.35 5.83 -4.40
N LEU A 233 -1.47 4.84 -4.56
CA LEU A 233 -0.06 4.94 -4.23
C LEU A 233 0.76 4.98 -5.53
N ASP A 234 1.46 6.09 -5.75
CA ASP A 234 2.31 6.29 -6.93
C ASP A 234 3.77 6.34 -6.51
N PHE A 235 4.47 5.23 -6.72
CA PHE A 235 5.88 5.03 -6.39
C PHE A 235 6.76 5.65 -7.46
N LYS A 236 7.61 6.57 -7.06
CA LYS A 236 8.68 7.13 -7.90
C LYS A 236 9.99 6.46 -7.54
N LEU A 237 10.55 5.72 -8.48
CA LEU A 237 11.82 5.05 -8.28
C LEU A 237 13.00 6.00 -8.50
N GLN A 238 14.10 5.73 -7.81
CA GLN A 238 15.38 6.36 -8.12
C GLN A 238 15.85 5.94 -9.51
N ASP A 239 16.62 6.77 -10.17
CA ASP A 239 17.38 6.36 -11.35
C ASP A 239 18.70 5.72 -10.94
N GLY A 240 19.25 4.82 -11.73
CA GLY A 240 20.57 4.26 -11.50
C GLY A 240 21.65 5.35 -11.52
N ASN A 241 22.73 5.14 -10.77
CA ASN A 241 23.83 6.09 -10.72
C ASN A 241 24.47 6.24 -12.11
N LYS A 242 24.64 7.48 -12.57
CA LYS A 242 25.21 7.78 -13.90
C LYS A 242 26.74 7.68 -13.93
N GLU A 243 27.38 7.74 -12.77
CA GLU A 243 28.85 7.86 -12.69
C GLU A 243 29.53 6.58 -12.26
N LYS A 244 28.99 5.86 -11.31
CA LYS A 244 29.68 4.73 -10.67
C LYS A 244 28.73 3.59 -10.36
N PHE A 245 29.26 2.39 -10.51
CA PHE A 245 28.63 1.16 -10.03
C PHE A 245 28.47 1.16 -8.51
N SER A 246 27.36 0.64 -8.01
CA SER A 246 27.07 0.47 -6.60
C SER A 246 26.45 -0.89 -6.35
N LEU A 247 26.96 -1.60 -5.36
CA LEU A 247 26.41 -2.85 -4.86
C LEU A 247 25.96 -2.65 -3.42
N ARG A 248 24.81 -3.17 -3.06
CA ARG A 248 24.26 -3.18 -1.70
C ARG A 248 23.79 -4.58 -1.34
N GLY A 249 24.26 -5.08 -0.21
CA GLY A 249 23.71 -6.27 0.44
C GLY A 249 22.88 -5.86 1.64
N VAL A 250 21.80 -6.56 1.90
CA VAL A 250 20.91 -6.38 3.05
C VAL A 250 20.66 -7.74 3.69
N LEU A 251 20.85 -7.81 4.99
CA LEU A 251 20.38 -8.91 5.84
C LEU A 251 19.32 -8.30 6.75
N GLY A 252 18.07 -8.56 6.45
CA GLY A 252 16.92 -8.05 7.18
C GLY A 252 16.47 -8.99 8.30
N ALA A 253 15.33 -8.68 8.92
CA ALA A 253 14.72 -9.57 9.93
C ALA A 253 14.01 -10.78 9.29
N SER A 254 13.71 -10.72 7.99
CA SER A 254 12.91 -11.72 7.28
C SER A 254 13.53 -12.22 5.98
N ASP A 255 14.52 -11.50 5.44
CA ASP A 255 15.04 -11.74 4.10
C ASP A 255 16.50 -11.31 3.97
N ILE A 256 17.17 -11.91 3.00
CA ILE A 256 18.44 -11.47 2.46
C ILE A 256 18.22 -10.90 1.07
N GLY A 257 18.87 -9.78 0.77
CA GLY A 257 18.75 -9.11 -0.51
C GLY A 257 20.08 -8.58 -1.04
N VAL A 258 20.19 -8.56 -2.35
CA VAL A 258 21.31 -7.93 -3.07
C VAL A 258 20.73 -7.01 -4.12
N SER A 259 21.25 -5.79 -4.19
CA SER A 259 20.89 -4.82 -5.22
C SER A 259 22.14 -4.18 -5.83
N ALA A 260 22.07 -3.92 -7.13
CA ALA A 260 23.11 -3.25 -7.87
C ALA A 260 22.53 -2.12 -8.72
N ASN A 261 23.26 -1.03 -8.85
CA ASN A 261 22.90 0.06 -9.75
C ASN A 261 24.16 0.72 -10.32
N GLY A 262 24.02 1.33 -11.50
CA GLY A 262 25.13 1.99 -12.17
C GLY A 262 24.82 2.38 -13.62
N PRO A 263 25.84 2.89 -14.34
CA PRO A 263 25.71 3.20 -15.75
C PRO A 263 25.90 1.96 -16.63
N LEU A 264 25.13 1.88 -17.71
CA LEU A 264 25.37 1.04 -18.90
C LEU A 264 25.82 1.90 -20.08
N GLY A 265 26.83 2.76 -19.84
CA GLY A 265 27.29 3.77 -20.79
C GLY A 265 26.79 5.18 -20.46
N LYS A 266 27.00 6.14 -21.36
CA LYS A 266 26.75 7.57 -21.06
C LYS A 266 25.27 7.96 -20.97
N LYS A 267 24.39 7.20 -21.62
CA LYS A 267 22.97 7.54 -21.78
C LYS A 267 22.02 6.57 -21.06
N THR A 268 22.52 5.47 -20.50
CA THR A 268 21.73 4.41 -19.91
C THR A 268 22.15 4.16 -18.48
N THR A 269 21.18 4.05 -17.58
CA THR A 269 21.39 3.63 -16.20
C THR A 269 20.53 2.42 -15.89
N TYR A 270 20.96 1.63 -14.91
CA TYR A 270 20.19 0.48 -14.46
C TYR A 270 20.16 0.38 -12.94
N GLN A 271 19.14 -0.30 -12.46
CA GLN A 271 19.02 -0.83 -11.11
C GLN A 271 18.46 -2.25 -11.19
N VAL A 272 18.98 -3.15 -10.38
CA VAL A 272 18.50 -4.52 -10.28
C VAL A 272 18.58 -4.98 -8.83
N SER A 273 17.61 -5.73 -8.36
CA SER A 273 17.62 -6.38 -7.05
C SER A 273 17.00 -7.76 -7.08
N VAL A 274 17.49 -8.62 -6.19
CA VAL A 274 16.92 -9.92 -5.88
C VAL A 274 16.87 -10.07 -4.37
N ARG A 275 15.73 -10.56 -3.83
CA ARG A 275 15.56 -10.87 -2.41
C ARG A 275 15.04 -12.30 -2.24
N ARG A 276 15.44 -12.94 -1.14
CA ARG A 276 14.94 -14.25 -0.72
C ARG A 276 14.64 -14.23 0.77
N SER A 277 13.48 -14.69 1.14
CA SER A 277 13.10 -14.82 2.56
C SER A 277 13.71 -16.06 3.20
N TYR A 278 13.93 -15.98 4.51
CA TYR A 278 14.24 -17.10 5.37
C TYR A 278 13.23 -17.23 6.53
N LEU A 279 12.02 -16.67 6.33
CA LEU A 279 10.92 -16.70 7.31
C LEU A 279 10.55 -18.12 7.75
N GLN A 280 10.64 -19.10 6.85
CA GLN A 280 10.34 -20.50 7.18
C GLN A 280 11.19 -21.02 8.35
N PHE A 281 12.50 -20.69 8.39
CA PHE A 281 13.36 -21.10 9.48
C PHE A 281 13.00 -20.42 10.81
N LEU A 282 12.67 -19.12 10.73
CA LEU A 282 12.27 -18.35 11.91
C LEU A 282 10.93 -18.84 12.45
N PHE A 283 9.96 -19.10 11.55
CA PHE A 283 8.61 -19.53 11.95
C PHE A 283 8.61 -20.95 12.48
N ASP A 284 9.42 -21.84 11.91
CA ASP A 284 9.63 -23.20 12.43
C ASP A 284 10.25 -23.16 13.83
N MET A 285 11.32 -22.37 14.02
CA MET A 285 12.04 -22.22 15.30
C MET A 285 11.12 -21.69 16.42
N ILE A 286 10.16 -20.82 16.11
CA ILE A 286 9.22 -20.26 17.09
C ILE A 286 7.88 -21.02 17.16
N GLY A 287 7.78 -22.16 16.47
CA GLY A 287 6.62 -23.04 16.53
C GLY A 287 5.36 -22.44 15.92
N LEU A 288 5.47 -21.77 14.76
CA LEU A 288 4.29 -21.28 14.04
C LEU A 288 3.73 -22.35 13.10
N PRO A 289 2.40 -22.41 12.92
CA PRO A 289 1.74 -23.45 12.13
C PRO A 289 1.86 -23.28 10.62
N PHE A 290 2.58 -22.25 10.12
CA PHE A 290 2.78 -21.98 8.70
C PHE A 290 4.19 -21.48 8.41
N LEU A 291 4.72 -21.85 7.25
CA LEU A 291 6.11 -21.67 6.85
C LEU A 291 6.18 -20.93 5.49
N PRO A 292 6.09 -19.58 5.48
CA PRO A 292 6.13 -18.82 4.26
C PRO A 292 7.55 -18.65 3.73
N THR A 293 7.72 -18.72 2.41
CA THR A 293 8.92 -18.34 1.68
C THR A 293 8.57 -17.49 0.49
N PHE A 294 9.40 -16.48 0.21
CA PHE A 294 9.29 -15.71 -1.02
C PHE A 294 10.64 -15.48 -1.68
N THR A 295 10.61 -15.29 -2.98
CA THR A 295 11.72 -14.77 -3.78
C THR A 295 11.18 -13.71 -4.70
N ASP A 296 11.79 -12.54 -4.71
CA ASP A 296 11.42 -11.47 -5.64
C ASP A 296 12.63 -10.90 -6.37
N ALA A 297 12.33 -10.30 -7.51
CA ALA A 297 13.29 -9.56 -8.32
C ALA A 297 12.63 -8.30 -8.86
N GLN A 298 13.41 -7.22 -8.89
CA GLN A 298 12.98 -5.94 -9.44
C GLN A 298 14.12 -5.33 -10.27
N PHE A 299 13.78 -4.71 -11.40
CA PHE A 299 14.73 -3.94 -12.19
C PHE A 299 14.12 -2.67 -12.76
N LYS A 300 14.98 -1.70 -13.07
CA LYS A 300 14.67 -0.49 -13.83
C LYS A 300 15.86 -0.17 -14.72
N ILE A 301 15.60 0.07 -16.00
CA ILE A 301 16.57 0.53 -16.98
C ILE A 301 16.02 1.83 -17.56
N LYS A 302 16.80 2.92 -17.48
CA LYS A 302 16.42 4.21 -18.06
C LYS A 302 17.43 4.58 -19.13
N HIS A 303 16.95 4.85 -20.35
CA HIS A 303 17.73 5.30 -21.48
C HIS A 303 17.27 6.68 -21.95
N SER A 304 18.19 7.62 -22.03
CA SER A 304 17.94 8.97 -22.58
C SER A 304 18.53 9.03 -23.99
N PHE A 305 17.69 8.91 -25.03
CA PHE A 305 18.14 9.01 -26.43
C PHE A 305 18.76 10.39 -26.68
N ASN A 306 18.08 11.42 -26.19
CA ASN A 306 18.48 12.82 -26.21
C ASN A 306 17.70 13.57 -25.10
N PRO A 307 17.89 14.89 -24.89
CA PRO A 307 17.18 15.64 -23.83
C PRO A 307 15.67 15.61 -23.93
N LYS A 308 15.11 15.38 -25.14
CA LYS A 308 13.66 15.37 -25.40
C LYS A 308 13.02 13.98 -25.34
N ASN A 309 13.81 12.91 -25.32
CA ASN A 309 13.28 11.56 -25.47
C ASN A 309 13.91 10.62 -24.46
N GLU A 310 13.08 10.06 -23.60
CA GLU A 310 13.46 9.12 -22.55
C GLU A 310 12.61 7.84 -22.60
N LEU A 311 13.26 6.70 -22.45
CA LEU A 311 12.61 5.39 -22.30
C LEU A 311 12.99 4.79 -20.96
N THR A 312 11.99 4.40 -20.18
CA THR A 312 12.19 3.61 -18.94
C THR A 312 11.54 2.26 -19.13
N VAL A 313 12.30 1.19 -18.90
CA VAL A 313 11.80 -0.17 -18.84
C VAL A 313 11.95 -0.66 -17.42
N LEU A 314 10.92 -1.24 -16.86
CA LEU A 314 10.94 -1.74 -15.49
C LEU A 314 10.20 -3.07 -15.37
N GLY A 315 10.60 -3.84 -14.37
CA GLY A 315 9.97 -5.10 -14.04
C GLY A 315 10.03 -5.39 -12.55
N LEU A 316 9.01 -6.08 -12.10
CA LEU A 316 8.83 -6.58 -10.74
C LEU A 316 8.25 -7.98 -10.83
N GLY A 317 8.79 -8.95 -10.09
CA GLY A 317 8.25 -10.30 -10.05
C GLY A 317 8.54 -10.99 -8.74
N ALA A 318 7.64 -11.92 -8.36
CA ALA A 318 7.76 -12.70 -7.14
C ALA A 318 7.25 -14.13 -7.31
N ILE A 319 7.81 -15.00 -6.49
CA ILE A 319 7.38 -16.40 -6.29
C ILE A 319 7.20 -16.60 -4.79
N ASP A 320 5.99 -16.96 -4.39
CA ASP A 320 5.57 -17.16 -3.02
C ASP A 320 5.13 -18.61 -2.79
N ASP A 321 5.57 -19.21 -1.69
CA ASP A 321 5.22 -20.57 -1.29
C ASP A 321 5.00 -20.59 0.24
N MET A 322 3.79 -20.92 0.67
CA MET A 322 3.43 -21.09 2.08
C MET A 322 3.00 -22.52 2.33
N LYS A 323 3.78 -23.24 3.15
CA LYS A 323 3.49 -24.59 3.59
C LYS A 323 2.90 -24.56 5.00
N LEU A 324 2.16 -25.60 5.36
CA LEU A 324 1.71 -25.81 6.73
C LEU A 324 2.79 -26.57 7.51
N ASN A 325 2.97 -26.23 8.79
CA ASN A 325 3.89 -26.89 9.69
C ASN A 325 3.15 -27.96 10.50
N THR A 326 2.76 -29.05 9.84
CA THR A 326 2.00 -30.13 10.45
C THR A 326 2.82 -31.01 11.39
N GLY A 327 4.16 -30.91 11.37
CA GLY A 327 5.09 -31.69 12.21
C GLY A 327 5.63 -30.90 13.41
N MET A 328 5.04 -29.74 13.74
CA MET A 328 5.50 -28.94 14.89
C MET A 328 5.31 -29.64 16.22
N GLU A 329 6.20 -29.34 17.19
CA GLU A 329 6.14 -29.97 18.54
C GLU A 329 4.94 -29.45 19.37
N ASP A 330 4.64 -28.15 19.27
CA ASP A 330 3.51 -27.50 19.97
C ASP A 330 2.20 -27.65 19.20
N MET A 331 1.51 -28.78 19.39
CA MET A 331 0.16 -29.03 18.84
C MET A 331 -0.94 -28.54 19.81
N SER A 332 -0.77 -27.32 20.35
CA SER A 332 -1.82 -26.67 21.15
C SER A 332 -3.12 -26.53 20.35
N GLU A 333 -4.26 -26.49 21.03
CA GLU A 333 -5.58 -26.35 20.41
C GLU A 333 -5.66 -25.13 19.48
N LYS A 334 -4.99 -24.04 19.83
CA LYS A 334 -4.86 -22.85 18.98
C LYS A 334 -4.14 -23.18 17.67
N ASN A 335 -3.02 -23.90 17.72
CA ASN A 335 -2.25 -24.27 16.55
C ASN A 335 -3.00 -25.27 15.67
N GLN A 336 -3.68 -26.23 16.28
CA GLN A 336 -4.58 -27.16 15.57
C GLN A 336 -5.72 -26.40 14.87
N TYR A 337 -6.35 -25.45 15.56
CA TYR A 337 -7.38 -24.60 14.96
C TYR A 337 -6.84 -23.83 13.76
N ILE A 338 -5.68 -23.19 13.87
CA ILE A 338 -5.06 -22.44 12.75
C ILE A 338 -4.75 -23.38 11.58
N LEU A 339 -4.17 -24.56 11.86
CA LEU A 339 -3.90 -25.57 10.84
C LEU A 339 -5.18 -26.09 10.18
N SER A 340 -6.32 -26.12 10.89
CA SER A 340 -7.56 -26.64 10.34
C SER A 340 -8.14 -25.76 9.21
N TYR A 341 -7.94 -24.44 9.22
CA TYR A 341 -8.51 -23.55 8.22
C TYR A 341 -7.50 -22.98 7.20
N LEU A 342 -6.22 -22.89 7.53
CA LEU A 342 -5.23 -22.33 6.60
C LEU A 342 -4.99 -23.25 5.40
N PRO A 343 -5.03 -22.74 4.15
CA PRO A 343 -4.63 -23.49 2.96
C PRO A 343 -3.10 -23.47 2.77
N VAL A 344 -2.60 -24.42 1.99
CA VAL A 344 -1.30 -24.30 1.32
C VAL A 344 -1.46 -23.29 0.18
N VAL A 345 -0.59 -22.25 0.15
CA VAL A 345 -0.67 -21.17 -0.83
C VAL A 345 0.57 -21.14 -1.70
N LYS A 346 0.39 -21.11 -3.01
CA LYS A 346 1.44 -20.83 -4.00
C LYS A 346 1.00 -19.68 -4.88
N GLN A 347 1.86 -18.66 -5.01
CA GLN A 347 1.56 -17.50 -5.84
C GLN A 347 2.78 -17.14 -6.69
N LYS A 348 2.54 -16.78 -7.95
CA LYS A 348 3.53 -16.19 -8.84
C LYS A 348 2.95 -14.91 -9.39
N THR A 349 3.69 -13.82 -9.29
CA THR A 349 3.27 -12.54 -9.85
C THR A 349 4.42 -11.88 -10.60
N TYR A 350 4.12 -11.19 -11.69
CA TYR A 350 5.05 -10.29 -12.34
C TYR A 350 4.34 -9.12 -13.01
N THR A 351 5.05 -8.02 -13.12
CA THR A 351 4.70 -6.88 -13.98
C THR A 351 5.92 -6.46 -14.76
N LEU A 352 5.75 -6.29 -16.07
CA LEU A 352 6.72 -5.70 -16.97
C LEU A 352 6.11 -4.46 -17.59
N GLY A 353 6.85 -3.36 -17.67
CA GLY A 353 6.35 -2.11 -18.24
C GLY A 353 7.43 -1.30 -18.94
N ALA A 354 7.00 -0.53 -19.92
CA ALA A 354 7.81 0.46 -20.62
C ALA A 354 7.10 1.82 -20.62
N VAL A 355 7.83 2.86 -20.28
CA VAL A 355 7.36 4.25 -20.23
C VAL A 355 8.23 5.08 -21.15
N TYR A 356 7.66 5.57 -22.24
CA TYR A 356 8.32 6.50 -23.14
C TYR A 356 7.81 7.91 -22.90
N LYS A 357 8.71 8.86 -22.78
CA LYS A 357 8.41 10.29 -22.61
C LYS A 357 9.03 11.09 -23.74
N HIS A 358 8.22 11.98 -24.31
CA HIS A 358 8.63 12.94 -25.32
C HIS A 358 8.31 14.37 -24.88
N TYR A 359 9.34 15.19 -24.75
CA TYR A 359 9.24 16.61 -24.40
C TYR A 359 9.22 17.47 -25.66
N ALA A 360 8.13 18.17 -25.92
CA ALA A 360 7.93 19.01 -27.09
C ALA A 360 7.56 20.45 -26.68
N GLY A 361 8.56 21.33 -26.64
CA GLY A 361 8.40 22.69 -26.11
C GLY A 361 7.99 22.63 -24.64
N LYS A 362 6.82 23.19 -24.31
CA LYS A 362 6.25 23.17 -22.96
C LYS A 362 5.34 21.96 -22.69
N ASN A 363 5.22 21.02 -23.64
CA ASN A 363 4.31 19.89 -23.57
C ASN A 363 5.07 18.59 -23.30
N LEU A 364 4.44 17.69 -22.53
CA LEU A 364 4.93 16.35 -22.25
C LEU A 364 3.96 15.31 -22.79
N TYR A 365 4.47 14.39 -23.58
CA TYR A 365 3.74 13.22 -24.09
C TYR A 365 4.32 11.97 -23.45
N SER A 366 3.46 11.15 -22.88
CA SER A 366 3.87 9.89 -22.27
C SER A 366 3.05 8.74 -22.85
N VAL A 367 3.75 7.66 -23.21
CA VAL A 367 3.16 6.39 -23.63
C VAL A 367 3.64 5.32 -22.68
N ILE A 368 2.69 4.54 -22.13
CA ILE A 368 2.95 3.50 -21.15
C ILE A 368 2.35 2.18 -21.68
N ILE A 369 3.17 1.16 -21.74
CA ILE A 369 2.76 -0.20 -22.11
C ILE A 369 3.15 -1.11 -20.98
N SER A 370 2.25 -2.00 -20.54
CA SER A 370 2.58 -2.96 -19.50
C SER A 370 1.81 -4.26 -19.61
N ARG A 371 2.38 -5.31 -19.03
CA ARG A 371 1.74 -6.59 -18.80
C ARG A 371 1.96 -7.02 -17.36
N SER A 372 0.87 -7.38 -16.70
CA SER A 372 0.88 -8.00 -15.38
C SER A 372 0.26 -9.39 -15.43
N GLN A 373 0.76 -10.31 -14.62
CA GLN A 373 0.15 -11.61 -14.40
C GLN A 373 0.28 -12.01 -12.95
N THR A 374 -0.80 -12.52 -12.37
CA THR A 374 -0.81 -13.15 -11.04
C THR A 374 -1.45 -14.52 -11.15
N ASN A 375 -0.68 -15.56 -10.82
CA ASN A 375 -1.14 -16.95 -10.76
C ASN A 375 -1.27 -17.33 -9.28
N ASN A 376 -2.43 -17.86 -8.89
CA ASN A 376 -2.75 -18.29 -7.53
C ASN A 376 -3.09 -19.78 -7.52
N LYS A 377 -2.62 -20.46 -6.47
CA LYS A 377 -3.00 -21.86 -6.18
C LYS A 377 -3.16 -22.03 -4.68
N ASN A 378 -4.38 -22.32 -4.24
CA ASN A 378 -4.70 -22.57 -2.85
C ASN A 378 -5.31 -23.97 -2.72
N ILE A 379 -4.74 -24.79 -1.84
CA ILE A 379 -5.22 -26.15 -1.62
C ILE A 379 -5.42 -26.36 -0.13
N LYS A 380 -6.54 -26.99 0.23
CA LYS A 380 -6.85 -27.39 1.61
C LYS A 380 -7.52 -28.75 1.65
N TYR A 381 -7.03 -29.60 2.54
CA TYR A 381 -7.65 -30.86 2.89
C TYR A 381 -8.14 -30.81 4.34
N LYS A 382 -9.25 -31.51 4.64
CA LYS A 382 -9.74 -31.71 5.99
C LYS A 382 -8.64 -32.41 6.79
N ASP A 383 -8.39 -31.91 8.01
CA ASP A 383 -7.35 -32.40 8.93
C ASP A 383 -5.93 -32.45 8.31
N ASN A 384 -5.71 -31.73 7.20
CA ASN A 384 -4.50 -31.76 6.39
C ASN A 384 -4.12 -33.16 5.84
N ASP A 385 -5.08 -34.06 5.77
CA ASP A 385 -4.90 -35.41 5.24
C ASP A 385 -5.13 -35.44 3.74
N GLU A 386 -4.04 -35.45 2.96
CA GLU A 386 -4.03 -35.51 1.51
C GLU A 386 -4.22 -36.96 0.97
N SER A 387 -4.26 -37.99 1.85
CA SER A 387 -4.32 -39.38 1.43
C SER A 387 -5.68 -39.78 0.84
N LYS A 388 -6.71 -38.97 1.11
CA LYS A 388 -8.09 -39.23 0.65
C LYS A 388 -8.62 -38.03 -0.13
N GLU A 389 -9.12 -38.26 -1.34
CA GLU A 389 -9.72 -37.23 -2.17
C GLU A 389 -10.99 -36.62 -1.53
N GLU A 390 -11.74 -37.38 -0.77
CA GLU A 390 -12.93 -36.90 -0.04
C GLU A 390 -12.63 -35.81 0.99
N ASN A 391 -11.38 -35.75 1.49
CA ASN A 391 -10.91 -34.71 2.41
C ASN A 391 -10.64 -33.36 1.71
N LEU A 392 -10.63 -33.31 0.38
CA LEU A 392 -10.44 -32.07 -0.35
C LEU A 392 -11.56 -31.08 0.00
N SER A 393 -11.22 -29.94 0.58
CA SER A 393 -12.15 -28.87 0.94
C SER A 393 -11.99 -27.62 0.09
N LEU A 394 -10.77 -27.38 -0.41
CA LEU A 394 -10.45 -26.27 -1.31
C LEU A 394 -9.40 -26.71 -2.33
N ASN A 395 -9.69 -26.54 -3.61
CA ASN A 395 -8.73 -26.53 -4.68
C ASN A 395 -9.08 -25.34 -5.57
N TYR A 396 -8.34 -24.26 -5.41
CA TYR A 396 -8.51 -23.01 -6.14
C TYR A 396 -7.28 -22.73 -6.98
N ARG A 397 -7.47 -22.52 -8.28
CA ARG A 397 -6.42 -22.09 -9.22
C ARG A 397 -6.94 -20.95 -10.05
N SER A 398 -6.16 -19.89 -10.19
CA SER A 398 -6.52 -18.77 -11.05
C SER A 398 -5.32 -18.09 -11.68
N ASP A 399 -5.54 -17.51 -12.85
CA ASP A 399 -4.65 -16.56 -13.50
C ASP A 399 -5.39 -15.26 -13.77
N GLU A 400 -4.79 -14.14 -13.37
CA GLU A 400 -5.18 -12.79 -13.77
C GLU A 400 -4.09 -12.20 -14.64
N ILE A 401 -4.42 -11.87 -15.88
CA ILE A 401 -3.50 -11.30 -16.86
C ILE A 401 -4.07 -9.96 -17.33
N GLU A 402 -3.27 -8.92 -17.30
CA GLU A 402 -3.66 -7.59 -17.78
C GLU A 402 -2.60 -7.05 -18.74
N ASN A 403 -2.99 -6.73 -19.96
CA ASN A 403 -2.16 -6.05 -20.95
C ASN A 403 -2.71 -4.64 -21.11
N LYS A 404 -1.91 -3.62 -20.81
CA LYS A 404 -2.35 -2.23 -20.74
C LYS A 404 -1.55 -1.34 -21.69
N PHE A 405 -2.26 -0.51 -22.43
CA PHE A 405 -1.73 0.64 -23.15
C PHE A 405 -2.36 1.91 -22.57
N ARG A 406 -1.55 2.89 -22.23
CA ARG A 406 -2.01 4.16 -21.68
C ARG A 406 -1.21 5.33 -22.23
N THR A 407 -1.88 6.47 -22.48
CA THR A 407 -1.24 7.74 -22.78
C THR A 407 -1.57 8.78 -21.71
N GLU A 408 -0.60 9.59 -21.34
CA GLU A 408 -0.76 10.73 -20.44
C GLU A 408 -0.03 11.93 -21.07
N ASN A 409 -0.79 12.98 -21.41
CA ASN A 409 -0.24 14.14 -22.12
C ASN A 409 -0.55 15.41 -21.35
N THR A 410 0.46 16.23 -21.14
CA THR A 410 0.34 17.52 -20.46
C THR A 410 0.61 18.64 -21.43
N PHE A 411 -0.35 19.53 -21.58
CA PHE A 411 -0.28 20.75 -22.40
C PHE A 411 -0.30 21.96 -21.49
N ARG A 412 0.67 22.86 -21.66
CA ARG A 412 0.75 24.12 -20.90
C ARG A 412 0.37 25.29 -21.78
N LEU A 413 -0.84 25.78 -21.53
CA LEU A 413 -1.38 26.97 -22.12
C LEU A 413 -1.08 28.19 -21.22
N PRO A 414 -1.25 29.42 -21.68
CA PRO A 414 -0.89 30.62 -20.91
C PRO A 414 -1.52 30.71 -19.51
N PHE A 415 -2.75 30.23 -19.33
CA PHE A 415 -3.50 30.35 -18.08
C PHE A 415 -3.97 29.02 -17.51
N ILE A 416 -3.84 27.93 -18.25
CA ILE A 416 -4.37 26.61 -17.90
C ILE A 416 -3.37 25.54 -18.28
N GLN A 417 -3.13 24.59 -17.37
CA GLN A 417 -2.51 23.32 -17.70
C GLN A 417 -3.61 22.33 -18.03
N LEU A 418 -3.51 21.66 -19.17
CA LEU A 418 -4.45 20.62 -19.59
C LEU A 418 -3.73 19.27 -19.59
N ASN A 419 -4.25 18.31 -18.82
CA ASN A 419 -3.80 16.93 -18.83
C ASN A 419 -4.85 16.08 -19.53
N VAL A 420 -4.48 15.37 -20.60
CA VAL A 420 -5.41 14.55 -21.40
C VAL A 420 -4.79 13.20 -21.66
N GLY A 421 -5.60 12.16 -21.62
CA GLY A 421 -5.11 10.82 -21.92
C GLY A 421 -6.22 9.79 -22.04
N GLY A 422 -5.78 8.57 -22.26
CA GLY A 422 -6.68 7.43 -22.34
C GLY A 422 -5.93 6.12 -22.11
N ASN A 423 -6.69 5.08 -21.94
CA ASN A 423 -6.18 3.72 -21.79
C ASN A 423 -7.03 2.70 -22.56
N ILE A 424 -6.37 1.68 -23.02
CA ILE A 424 -7.00 0.45 -23.55
C ILE A 424 -6.31 -0.70 -22.85
N GLU A 425 -7.10 -1.65 -22.41
CA GLU A 425 -6.61 -2.80 -21.65
C GLU A 425 -7.34 -4.06 -22.10
N TYR A 426 -6.59 -5.15 -22.27
CA TYR A 426 -7.15 -6.50 -22.41
C TYR A 426 -6.79 -7.30 -21.14
N ALA A 427 -7.83 -7.70 -20.41
CA ALA A 427 -7.72 -8.51 -19.22
C ALA A 427 -8.25 -9.93 -19.49
N GLN A 428 -7.54 -10.94 -19.01
CA GLN A 428 -7.97 -12.32 -19.01
C GLN A 428 -7.94 -12.87 -17.59
N TYR A 429 -9.04 -13.46 -17.19
CA TYR A 429 -9.18 -14.14 -15.89
C TYR A 429 -9.58 -15.59 -16.13
N THR A 430 -8.74 -16.52 -15.68
CA THR A 430 -9.07 -17.94 -15.66
C THR A 430 -9.18 -18.43 -14.23
N ASN A 431 -10.10 -19.35 -14.00
CA ASN A 431 -10.35 -19.91 -12.67
C ASN A 431 -10.78 -21.38 -12.80
N ASP A 432 -10.28 -22.20 -11.88
CA ASP A 432 -10.72 -23.57 -11.64
C ASP A 432 -10.89 -23.72 -10.12
N THR A 433 -12.15 -23.76 -9.69
CA THR A 433 -12.53 -23.77 -8.29
C THR A 433 -13.31 -25.00 -7.92
N TYR A 434 -12.82 -25.70 -6.90
CA TYR A 434 -13.59 -26.61 -6.06
C TYR A 434 -13.49 -26.11 -4.63
N GLN A 435 -14.63 -25.79 -4.00
CA GLN A 435 -14.67 -25.26 -2.63
C GLN A 435 -15.92 -25.74 -1.88
N LYS A 436 -15.72 -26.39 -0.74
CA LYS A 436 -16.78 -26.63 0.25
C LYS A 436 -16.93 -25.38 1.10
N GLN A 437 -18.05 -24.68 0.99
CA GLN A 437 -18.36 -23.51 1.81
C GLN A 437 -19.24 -23.89 2.97
N PHE A 438 -18.77 -23.53 4.16
CA PHE A 438 -19.48 -23.69 5.43
C PHE A 438 -20.00 -22.32 5.86
N THR A 439 -21.14 -21.94 5.31
CA THR A 439 -21.86 -20.68 5.59
C THR A 439 -23.20 -20.99 6.25
N SER A 440 -24.12 -20.02 6.30
CA SER A 440 -25.49 -20.27 6.77
C SER A 440 -26.17 -21.43 6.03
N ILE A 441 -25.79 -21.66 4.79
CA ILE A 441 -26.25 -22.80 3.97
C ILE A 441 -24.98 -23.49 3.42
N PRO A 442 -24.56 -24.65 3.96
CA PRO A 442 -23.42 -25.38 3.46
C PRO A 442 -23.61 -25.78 1.99
N ARG A 443 -22.59 -25.56 1.16
CA ARG A 443 -22.65 -25.90 -0.27
C ARG A 443 -21.25 -26.17 -0.82
N THR A 444 -21.20 -26.90 -1.93
CA THR A 444 -19.99 -27.09 -2.72
C THR A 444 -20.08 -26.22 -3.98
N ILE A 445 -19.08 -25.40 -4.19
CA ILE A 445 -18.92 -24.59 -5.40
C ILE A 445 -17.93 -25.29 -6.32
N VAL A 446 -18.36 -25.55 -7.54
CA VAL A 446 -17.51 -26.13 -8.59
C VAL A 446 -17.77 -25.38 -9.87
N TYR A 447 -16.74 -24.65 -10.37
CA TYR A 447 -16.85 -24.00 -11.67
C TYR A 447 -15.50 -23.74 -12.29
N GLN A 448 -15.50 -23.60 -13.61
CA GLN A 448 -14.36 -23.14 -14.40
C GLN A 448 -14.73 -21.89 -15.18
N THR A 449 -13.83 -20.93 -15.21
CA THR A 449 -14.02 -19.68 -15.93
C THR A 449 -12.83 -19.39 -16.84
N ASP A 450 -13.12 -18.89 -18.04
CA ASP A 450 -12.20 -18.19 -18.92
C ASP A 450 -12.91 -16.91 -19.39
N LEU A 451 -12.51 -15.78 -18.81
CA LEU A 451 -13.15 -14.47 -19.00
C LEU A 451 -12.18 -13.51 -19.64
N GLY A 452 -12.41 -13.14 -20.91
CA GLY A 452 -11.68 -12.08 -21.59
C GLY A 452 -12.48 -10.77 -21.59
N ILE A 453 -11.86 -9.67 -21.16
CA ILE A 453 -12.50 -8.35 -21.09
C ILE A 453 -11.61 -7.29 -21.73
N TRP A 454 -12.15 -6.56 -22.69
CA TRP A 454 -11.58 -5.30 -23.17
C TRP A 454 -12.11 -4.15 -22.31
N LYS A 455 -11.20 -3.32 -21.80
CA LYS A 455 -11.51 -2.13 -21.02
C LYS A 455 -10.90 -0.91 -21.72
N TRP A 456 -11.62 0.20 -21.74
CA TRP A 456 -11.12 1.47 -22.29
C TRP A 456 -11.59 2.64 -21.47
N GLY A 457 -10.81 3.69 -21.47
CA GLY A 457 -11.14 4.91 -20.74
C GLY A 457 -10.43 6.13 -21.32
N ILE A 458 -11.07 7.28 -21.14
CA ILE A 458 -10.54 8.58 -21.52
C ILE A 458 -10.65 9.55 -20.36
N TYR A 459 -9.76 10.53 -20.29
CA TYR A 459 -9.83 11.57 -19.27
C TYR A 459 -9.26 12.88 -19.77
N ALA A 460 -9.72 13.98 -19.16
CA ALA A 460 -9.18 15.30 -19.29
C ALA A 460 -9.20 16.00 -17.92
N THR A 461 -8.18 16.78 -17.61
CA THR A 461 -8.11 17.64 -16.42
C THR A 461 -7.61 19.02 -16.83
N ALA A 462 -8.37 20.06 -16.49
CA ALA A 462 -7.95 21.46 -16.62
C ALA A 462 -7.55 21.98 -15.23
N ILE A 463 -6.35 22.53 -15.14
CA ILE A 463 -5.78 23.10 -13.92
C ILE A 463 -5.61 24.60 -14.16
N TYR A 464 -6.20 25.40 -13.28
CA TYR A 464 -6.07 26.85 -13.25
C TYR A 464 -5.39 27.28 -11.95
N GLU A 465 -4.45 28.20 -12.05
CA GLU A 465 -3.80 28.84 -10.93
C GLU A 465 -3.86 30.37 -11.11
N SER A 466 -4.38 31.06 -10.10
CA SER A 466 -4.50 32.51 -10.14
C SER A 466 -3.13 33.20 -10.15
N TYR A 467 -3.06 34.38 -10.72
CA TYR A 467 -1.83 35.17 -10.84
C TYR A 467 -1.08 35.38 -9.52
N ASN A 468 -1.80 35.56 -8.42
CA ASN A 468 -1.23 35.76 -7.09
C ASN A 468 -0.97 34.46 -6.33
N GLU A 469 -1.09 33.30 -7.00
CA GLU A 469 -0.95 31.94 -6.43
C GLU A 469 -1.81 31.67 -5.18
N ARG A 470 -2.86 32.50 -4.96
CA ARG A 470 -3.76 32.30 -3.83
C ARG A 470 -4.86 31.31 -4.10
N PHE A 471 -5.28 31.20 -5.35
CA PHE A 471 -6.36 30.29 -5.75
C PHE A 471 -5.89 29.31 -6.80
N THR A 472 -6.14 28.02 -6.53
CA THR A 472 -5.89 26.92 -7.47
C THR A 472 -7.18 26.12 -7.61
N ALA A 473 -7.56 25.83 -8.84
CA ALA A 473 -8.70 24.97 -9.16
C ALA A 473 -8.26 23.88 -10.14
N SER A 474 -8.80 22.68 -9.97
CA SER A 474 -8.65 21.58 -10.92
C SER A 474 -10.02 20.99 -11.21
N LEU A 475 -10.39 20.95 -12.48
CA LEU A 475 -11.59 20.32 -12.98
C LEU A 475 -11.19 19.13 -13.86
N GLY A 476 -11.46 17.93 -13.39
CA GLY A 476 -11.20 16.69 -14.09
C GLY A 476 -12.49 15.98 -14.50
N VAL A 477 -12.42 15.26 -15.60
CA VAL A 477 -13.47 14.34 -16.03
C VAL A 477 -12.80 13.07 -16.56
N ARG A 478 -13.38 11.92 -16.20
CA ARG A 478 -12.99 10.60 -16.70
C ARG A 478 -14.22 9.81 -17.08
N ALA A 479 -14.11 8.98 -18.08
CA ALA A 479 -15.13 8.01 -18.45
C ALA A 479 -14.44 6.67 -18.74
N ASP A 480 -14.99 5.59 -18.20
CA ASP A 480 -14.50 4.23 -18.37
C ASP A 480 -15.61 3.33 -18.90
N ALA A 481 -15.28 2.32 -19.68
CA ALA A 481 -16.20 1.29 -20.14
C ALA A 481 -15.47 -0.03 -20.41
N ASN A 482 -16.24 -1.11 -20.55
CA ASN A 482 -15.73 -2.42 -20.94
C ASN A 482 -16.80 -3.25 -21.64
N ASN A 483 -16.41 -4.37 -22.24
CA ASN A 483 -17.30 -5.26 -22.99
C ASN A 483 -17.83 -6.43 -22.15
N TYR A 484 -17.79 -6.37 -20.82
CA TYR A 484 -18.33 -7.44 -19.96
C TYR A 484 -19.84 -7.60 -20.13
N SER A 485 -20.58 -6.49 -20.11
CA SER A 485 -22.04 -6.45 -20.26
C SER A 485 -22.50 -5.15 -20.92
N SER A 486 -23.77 -5.07 -21.31
CA SER A 486 -24.41 -3.84 -21.77
C SER A 486 -24.38 -2.73 -20.71
N ASP A 487 -24.48 -3.08 -19.41
CA ASP A 487 -24.49 -2.13 -18.29
C ASP A 487 -23.13 -1.47 -18.06
N MET A 488 -22.05 -2.02 -18.66
CA MET A 488 -20.68 -1.51 -18.51
C MET A 488 -20.08 -0.98 -19.81
N ASN A 489 -20.80 -1.02 -20.92
CA ASN A 489 -20.25 -0.74 -22.25
C ASN A 489 -20.35 0.74 -22.66
N ASN A 490 -21.19 1.52 -22.01
CA ASN A 490 -21.39 2.93 -22.33
C ASN A 490 -20.50 3.82 -21.46
N LEU A 491 -19.61 4.60 -22.08
CA LEU A 491 -18.71 5.55 -21.41
C LEU A 491 -19.45 6.59 -20.55
N LEU A 492 -20.64 7.02 -20.96
CA LEU A 492 -21.41 8.06 -20.26
C LEU A 492 -22.00 7.56 -18.93
N ASP A 493 -22.24 6.26 -18.78
CA ASP A 493 -22.79 5.67 -17.56
C ASP A 493 -21.74 5.64 -16.42
N GLN A 494 -20.45 5.72 -16.76
CA GLN A 494 -19.34 5.79 -15.82
C GLN A 494 -18.62 7.15 -15.87
N LEU A 495 -19.37 8.22 -16.14
CA LEU A 495 -18.81 9.58 -16.15
C LEU A 495 -18.40 10.00 -14.72
N SER A 496 -17.14 10.34 -14.55
CA SER A 496 -16.46 10.62 -13.27
C SER A 496 -15.95 12.08 -13.24
N PRO A 497 -16.82 13.08 -12.96
CA PRO A 497 -16.39 14.45 -12.74
C PRO A 497 -15.68 14.59 -11.39
N ARG A 498 -14.64 15.43 -11.34
CA ARG A 498 -13.81 15.70 -10.16
C ARG A 498 -13.48 17.19 -10.12
N LEU A 499 -13.76 17.84 -8.99
CA LEU A 499 -13.41 19.24 -8.73
C LEU A 499 -12.57 19.32 -7.47
N SER A 500 -11.44 20.00 -7.56
CA SER A 500 -10.58 20.30 -6.41
C SER A 500 -10.27 21.78 -6.36
N LEU A 501 -10.34 22.38 -5.19
CA LEU A 501 -10.13 23.79 -4.92
C LEU A 501 -9.13 23.96 -3.78
N SER A 502 -8.24 24.92 -3.91
CA SER A 502 -7.33 25.37 -2.85
C SER A 502 -7.28 26.88 -2.81
N TYR A 503 -7.49 27.45 -1.63
CA TYR A 503 -7.41 28.88 -1.43
C TYR A 503 -6.47 29.21 -0.25
N ARG A 504 -5.48 30.09 -0.49
CA ARG A 504 -4.56 30.59 0.54
C ARG A 504 -5.18 31.81 1.22
N LEU A 505 -5.73 31.59 2.41
CA LEU A 505 -6.33 32.66 3.24
C LEU A 505 -5.27 33.64 3.72
N SER A 506 -4.15 33.11 4.19
CA SER A 506 -2.94 33.87 4.56
C SER A 506 -1.71 33.01 4.24
N ASP A 507 -0.50 33.53 4.37
CA ASP A 507 0.73 32.80 4.02
C ASP A 507 0.84 31.43 4.69
N PRO A 508 0.52 31.27 5.99
CA PRO A 508 0.56 29.94 6.63
C PRO A 508 -0.73 29.13 6.51
N LEU A 509 -1.88 29.71 6.05
CA LEU A 509 -3.19 29.08 6.18
C LEU A 509 -3.88 28.88 4.84
N TYR A 510 -4.26 27.63 4.56
CA TYR A 510 -4.98 27.22 3.37
C TYR A 510 -6.30 26.56 3.73
N ILE A 511 -7.33 26.81 2.94
CA ILE A 511 -8.57 26.04 2.88
C ILE A 511 -8.58 25.24 1.58
N ASN A 512 -8.89 23.95 1.68
CA ASN A 512 -8.91 23.04 0.56
C ASN A 512 -10.25 22.31 0.54
N ALA A 513 -10.78 22.07 -0.65
CA ALA A 513 -12.03 21.34 -0.83
C ALA A 513 -11.93 20.43 -2.07
N ASN A 514 -12.64 19.33 -2.05
CA ASN A 514 -12.82 18.48 -3.22
C ASN A 514 -14.20 17.84 -3.22
N ILE A 515 -14.71 17.61 -4.42
CA ILE A 515 -15.90 16.81 -4.69
C ILE A 515 -15.64 16.01 -5.96
N GLY A 516 -16.07 14.76 -6.00
CA GLY A 516 -15.89 13.93 -7.18
C GLY A 516 -16.67 12.64 -7.13
N ARG A 517 -16.90 12.10 -8.33
CA ARG A 517 -17.46 10.78 -8.55
C ARG A 517 -16.38 9.84 -9.04
N TYR A 518 -16.36 8.64 -8.49
CA TYR A 518 -15.34 7.63 -8.77
C TYR A 518 -16.01 6.29 -9.07
N TYR A 519 -15.39 5.52 -9.97
CA TYR A 519 -15.86 4.19 -10.33
C TYR A 519 -14.75 3.17 -10.19
N GLU A 520 -15.13 1.95 -9.80
CA GLU A 520 -14.27 0.78 -9.73
C GLU A 520 -14.96 -0.44 -10.34
N LEU A 521 -14.24 -1.17 -11.17
CA LEU A 521 -14.69 -2.46 -11.66
C LEU A 521 -14.68 -3.48 -10.50
N PRO A 522 -15.77 -4.24 -10.26
CA PRO A 522 -15.75 -5.33 -9.31
C PRO A 522 -14.61 -6.32 -9.58
N PRO A 523 -14.09 -7.03 -8.57
CA PRO A 523 -13.01 -8.01 -8.75
C PRO A 523 -13.33 -9.08 -9.82
N TYR A 524 -12.31 -9.59 -10.50
CA TYR A 524 -12.48 -10.63 -11.52
C TYR A 524 -13.12 -11.91 -10.96
N THR A 525 -12.90 -12.22 -9.67
CA THR A 525 -13.59 -13.30 -8.97
C THR A 525 -15.10 -13.16 -9.03
N THR A 526 -15.61 -11.93 -8.83
CA THR A 526 -17.03 -11.61 -8.91
C THR A 526 -17.53 -11.61 -10.35
N LEU A 527 -16.78 -11.00 -11.28
CA LEU A 527 -17.14 -10.97 -12.70
C LEU A 527 -17.15 -12.37 -13.33
N GLY A 528 -16.22 -13.23 -12.93
CA GLY A 528 -16.02 -14.57 -13.48
C GLY A 528 -16.83 -15.66 -12.79
N PHE A 529 -17.63 -15.34 -11.76
CA PHE A 529 -18.41 -16.35 -11.06
C PHE A 529 -19.47 -17.01 -11.98
N LYS A 530 -19.47 -18.36 -11.99
CA LYS A 530 -20.43 -19.16 -12.76
C LYS A 530 -21.22 -20.09 -11.85
N ASP A 531 -22.43 -20.46 -12.32
CA ASP A 531 -23.20 -21.56 -11.75
C ASP A 531 -22.67 -22.92 -12.24
N ASN A 532 -23.30 -23.98 -11.77
CA ASN A 532 -22.97 -25.35 -12.16
C ASN A 532 -23.33 -25.66 -13.63
N GLU A 533 -24.18 -24.85 -14.26
CA GLU A 533 -24.54 -24.91 -15.65
C GLU A 533 -23.56 -24.16 -16.57
N GLY A 534 -22.61 -23.45 -15.98
CA GLY A 534 -21.57 -22.70 -16.71
C GLY A 534 -21.94 -21.29 -17.13
N ASN A 535 -23.06 -20.72 -16.62
CA ASN A 535 -23.49 -19.37 -16.94
C ASN A 535 -22.76 -18.33 -16.06
N TYR A 536 -22.42 -17.17 -16.63
CA TYR A 536 -21.90 -16.04 -15.87
C TYR A 536 -23.03 -15.39 -15.07
N VAL A 537 -23.25 -15.84 -13.84
CA VAL A 537 -24.38 -15.47 -12.99
C VAL A 537 -24.42 -13.94 -12.77
N ASN A 538 -23.30 -13.33 -12.46
CA ASN A 538 -23.25 -11.91 -12.13
C ASN A 538 -23.41 -11.01 -13.37
N ARG A 539 -23.15 -11.52 -14.57
CA ARG A 539 -23.49 -10.84 -15.83
C ARG A 539 -25.01 -10.79 -16.01
N THR A 540 -25.68 -11.91 -15.75
CA THR A 540 -27.15 -12.01 -15.82
C THR A 540 -27.84 -11.17 -14.72
N ASN A 541 -27.19 -11.00 -13.58
CA ASN A 541 -27.67 -10.17 -12.46
C ASN A 541 -27.37 -8.66 -12.66
N HIS A 542 -27.00 -8.23 -13.88
CA HIS A 542 -26.71 -6.84 -14.19
C HIS A 542 -25.62 -6.21 -13.30
N LEU A 543 -24.56 -6.98 -12.99
CA LEU A 543 -23.43 -6.44 -12.26
C LEU A 543 -22.81 -5.26 -13.02
N SER A 544 -22.61 -4.15 -12.34
CA SER A 544 -22.10 -2.89 -12.88
C SER A 544 -20.88 -2.37 -12.10
N TYR A 545 -20.28 -1.27 -12.58
CA TYR A 545 -19.22 -0.58 -11.82
C TYR A 545 -19.73 -0.13 -10.45
N ILE A 546 -18.93 -0.34 -9.41
CA ILE A 546 -19.12 0.24 -8.08
C ILE A 546 -18.93 1.74 -8.20
N ARG A 547 -19.86 2.54 -7.65
CA ARG A 547 -19.77 4.01 -7.65
C ARG A 547 -19.53 4.55 -6.25
N SER A 548 -18.69 5.58 -6.14
CA SER A 548 -18.51 6.34 -4.91
C SER A 548 -18.52 7.84 -5.22
N ASP A 549 -19.48 8.56 -4.63
CA ASP A 549 -19.55 10.01 -4.64
C ASP A 549 -18.87 10.53 -3.37
N GLN A 550 -17.85 11.37 -3.51
CA GLN A 550 -16.98 11.76 -2.40
C GLN A 550 -16.88 13.28 -2.29
N ALA A 551 -16.86 13.78 -1.06
CA ALA A 551 -16.60 15.18 -0.75
C ALA A 551 -15.62 15.28 0.43
N GLY A 552 -14.77 16.30 0.40
CA GLY A 552 -13.83 16.61 1.46
C GLY A 552 -13.62 18.11 1.61
N LEU A 553 -13.45 18.54 2.86
CA LEU A 553 -13.10 19.91 3.25
C LEU A 553 -12.01 19.86 4.30
N GLY A 554 -10.99 20.70 4.16
CA GLY A 554 -9.89 20.71 5.11
C GLY A 554 -9.19 22.04 5.23
N LEU A 555 -8.61 22.23 6.40
CA LEU A 555 -7.71 23.32 6.74
C LEU A 555 -6.28 22.80 6.80
N GLU A 556 -5.35 23.55 6.22
CA GLU A 556 -3.91 23.29 6.30
C GLU A 556 -3.21 24.52 6.82
N TYR A 557 -2.47 24.36 7.93
CA TYR A 557 -1.70 25.43 8.58
C TYR A 557 -0.22 25.08 8.57
N ARG A 558 0.60 25.95 7.95
CA ARG A 558 2.06 25.82 7.80
C ARG A 558 2.76 27.01 8.43
N PRO A 559 2.91 27.04 9.78
CA PRO A 559 3.56 28.19 10.45
C PRO A 559 5.02 28.36 10.07
N THR A 560 5.67 27.26 9.63
CA THR A 560 7.06 27.26 9.19
C THR A 560 7.26 26.29 8.01
N SER A 561 8.42 26.31 7.35
CA SER A 561 8.75 25.39 6.25
C SER A 561 8.82 23.91 6.68
N TYR A 562 9.02 23.64 7.96
CA TYR A 562 9.21 22.28 8.51
C TYR A 562 8.04 21.79 9.37
N LEU A 563 7.00 22.58 9.58
CA LEU A 563 5.85 22.24 10.42
C LEU A 563 4.55 22.42 9.66
N LYS A 564 3.71 21.37 9.69
CA LYS A 564 2.39 21.36 9.06
C LYS A 564 1.34 20.74 9.98
N PHE A 565 0.19 21.39 10.07
CA PHE A 565 -1.03 20.84 10.67
C PHE A 565 -2.12 20.73 9.60
N THR A 566 -2.91 19.68 9.66
CA THR A 566 -4.14 19.53 8.84
C THR A 566 -5.30 19.07 9.71
N ALA A 567 -6.50 19.56 9.37
CA ALA A 567 -7.76 19.06 9.87
C ALA A 567 -8.69 18.88 8.65
N GLU A 568 -9.16 17.67 8.41
CA GLU A 568 -9.91 17.30 7.20
C GLU A 568 -11.17 16.53 7.59
N GLY A 569 -12.36 16.98 7.13
CA GLY A 569 -13.60 16.22 7.15
C GLY A 569 -13.84 15.57 5.79
N PHE A 570 -14.34 14.34 5.75
CA PHE A 570 -14.67 13.66 4.51
C PHE A 570 -15.99 12.90 4.61
N TYR A 571 -16.63 12.75 3.44
CA TYR A 571 -17.83 11.93 3.26
C TYR A 571 -17.73 11.19 1.93
N LYS A 572 -18.06 9.87 1.94
CA LYS A 572 -18.18 9.00 0.77
C LYS A 572 -19.58 8.39 0.79
N HIS A 573 -20.26 8.45 -0.32
CA HIS A 573 -21.48 7.70 -0.56
C HIS A 573 -21.18 6.60 -1.58
N TYR A 574 -21.47 5.36 -1.21
CA TYR A 574 -21.32 4.20 -2.09
C TYR A 574 -22.66 3.82 -2.67
N ASP A 575 -22.65 3.47 -3.94
CA ASP A 575 -23.80 2.99 -4.69
C ASP A 575 -23.35 1.88 -5.65
N ARG A 576 -24.28 1.03 -6.05
CA ARG A 576 -24.02 -0.12 -6.92
C ARG A 576 -22.93 -1.06 -6.36
N TYR A 577 -22.76 -1.11 -5.03
CA TYR A 577 -21.84 -2.05 -4.40
C TYR A 577 -22.42 -3.48 -4.49
N PRO A 578 -21.58 -4.53 -4.64
CA PRO A 578 -22.07 -5.91 -4.70
C PRO A 578 -22.80 -6.33 -3.42
N MET A 579 -24.03 -6.78 -3.58
CA MET A 579 -24.89 -7.37 -2.57
C MET A 579 -24.99 -8.87 -2.82
N SER A 580 -24.68 -9.69 -1.86
CA SER A 580 -24.87 -11.13 -1.95
C SER A 580 -26.34 -11.48 -2.17
N ILE A 581 -26.66 -12.31 -3.15
CA ILE A 581 -28.02 -12.81 -3.38
C ILE A 581 -28.36 -13.89 -2.35
N LEU A 582 -27.36 -14.61 -1.85
CA LEU A 582 -27.57 -15.73 -0.92
C LEU A 582 -28.12 -15.30 0.43
N ASP A 583 -27.57 -14.23 1.00
CA ASP A 583 -27.86 -13.80 2.39
C ASP A 583 -28.24 -12.32 2.50
N SER A 584 -28.29 -11.61 1.37
CA SER A 584 -28.62 -10.18 1.29
C SER A 584 -27.67 -9.30 2.14
N ILE A 585 -26.40 -9.71 2.28
CA ILE A 585 -25.37 -8.97 2.98
C ILE A 585 -24.44 -8.32 1.96
N PRO A 586 -24.12 -7.01 2.09
CA PRO A 586 -23.14 -6.35 1.24
C PRO A 586 -21.75 -7.01 1.37
N LEU A 587 -21.04 -7.22 0.27
CA LEU A 587 -19.71 -7.82 0.32
C LEU A 587 -18.74 -6.99 1.19
N ALA A 588 -18.91 -5.67 1.26
CA ALA A 588 -18.14 -4.81 2.16
C ALA A 588 -18.27 -5.16 3.65
N SER A 589 -19.41 -5.73 4.05
CA SER A 589 -19.66 -6.12 5.44
C SER A 589 -19.21 -7.55 5.74
N LYS A 590 -19.04 -8.41 4.73
CA LYS A 590 -18.52 -9.78 4.91
C LYS A 590 -17.02 -9.81 5.23
N GLY A 591 -16.27 -8.82 4.78
CA GLY A 591 -14.83 -8.75 4.99
C GLY A 591 -14.04 -9.67 4.05
N THR A 592 -12.73 -9.66 4.27
CA THR A 592 -11.79 -10.53 3.57
C THR A 592 -10.87 -11.16 4.59
N ASP A 593 -11.07 -12.43 4.85
CA ASP A 593 -10.04 -13.26 5.46
C ASP A 593 -9.06 -13.75 4.38
N TYR A 594 -8.27 -14.76 4.64
CA TYR A 594 -7.36 -15.36 3.64
C TYR A 594 -8.08 -16.05 2.47
N GLY A 595 -9.39 -15.95 2.41
CA GLY A 595 -10.23 -16.53 1.35
C GLY A 595 -10.36 -15.64 0.11
N VAL A 596 -10.86 -16.21 -0.97
CA VAL A 596 -11.17 -15.48 -2.21
C VAL A 596 -12.45 -14.67 -1.99
N LEU A 597 -12.39 -13.38 -2.28
CA LEU A 597 -13.54 -12.50 -2.18
C LEU A 597 -14.38 -12.54 -3.47
N GLY A 598 -15.71 -12.59 -3.32
CA GLY A 598 -16.65 -12.34 -4.41
C GLY A 598 -16.95 -13.54 -5.32
N ASN A 599 -16.50 -14.76 -4.97
CA ASN A 599 -16.86 -16.00 -5.69
C ASN A 599 -18.29 -16.48 -5.34
N GLU A 600 -19.26 -15.60 -5.48
CA GLU A 600 -20.68 -15.84 -5.21
C GLU A 600 -21.58 -15.01 -6.12
N ALA A 601 -22.88 -15.39 -6.17
CA ALA A 601 -23.89 -14.62 -6.87
C ALA A 601 -24.19 -13.30 -6.17
N VAL A 602 -24.08 -12.19 -6.91
CA VAL A 602 -24.30 -10.83 -6.38
C VAL A 602 -25.17 -10.00 -7.31
N SER A 603 -25.74 -8.91 -6.77
CA SER A 603 -26.39 -7.84 -7.52
C SER A 603 -25.75 -6.49 -7.17
N SER A 604 -25.81 -5.51 -8.08
CA SER A 604 -25.29 -4.15 -7.86
C SER A 604 -26.28 -3.23 -7.12
N THR A 605 -26.78 -3.68 -5.96
CA THR A 605 -27.90 -3.00 -5.24
C THR A 605 -27.51 -2.45 -3.87
N ALA A 606 -26.32 -2.81 -3.35
CA ALA A 606 -25.91 -2.32 -2.05
C ALA A 606 -25.53 -0.84 -2.12
N THR A 607 -25.99 -0.09 -1.10
CA THR A 607 -25.61 1.30 -0.86
C THR A 607 -24.93 1.43 0.50
N GLY A 608 -23.99 2.34 0.61
CA GLY A 608 -23.24 2.54 1.85
C GLY A 608 -22.71 3.95 2.00
N ARG A 609 -22.06 4.20 3.12
CA ARG A 609 -21.41 5.47 3.42
C ARG A 609 -20.15 5.28 4.25
N ALA A 610 -19.17 6.13 4.02
CA ALA A 610 -18.04 6.26 4.94
C ALA A 610 -17.80 7.75 5.20
N TYR A 611 -17.56 8.12 6.45
CA TYR A 611 -17.37 9.52 6.85
C TYR A 611 -16.45 9.61 8.06
N GLY A 612 -15.82 10.77 8.20
CA GLY A 612 -14.91 10.94 9.31
C GLY A 612 -14.23 12.30 9.39
N LEU A 613 -13.40 12.41 10.43
CA LEU A 613 -12.55 13.57 10.71
C LEU A 613 -11.11 13.09 10.88
N GLU A 614 -10.18 13.76 10.21
CA GLU A 614 -8.74 13.50 10.28
C GLU A 614 -8.01 14.72 10.82
N ILE A 615 -7.13 14.51 11.79
CA ILE A 615 -6.25 15.56 12.31
C ILE A 615 -4.82 15.05 12.22
N MET A 616 -3.91 15.88 11.74
CA MET A 616 -2.49 15.52 11.62
C MET A 616 -1.60 16.71 11.95
N GLY A 617 -0.56 16.45 12.74
CA GLY A 617 0.61 17.31 12.87
C GLY A 617 1.84 16.59 12.32
N ARG A 618 2.62 17.28 11.46
CA ARG A 618 3.85 16.74 10.90
C ARG A 618 4.99 17.74 11.05
N TRP A 619 6.06 17.28 11.70
CA TRP A 619 7.32 17.99 11.90
C TRP A 619 8.41 17.33 11.09
N TYR A 620 9.07 18.05 10.22
CA TYR A 620 9.98 17.46 9.26
C TYR A 620 11.40 17.99 9.39
N ASN A 621 12.33 17.12 9.85
CA ASN A 621 13.79 17.33 9.89
C ASN A 621 14.26 18.71 10.43
N TYR A 622 13.64 19.19 11.49
CA TYR A 622 14.15 20.36 12.21
C TYR A 622 15.02 19.95 13.37
N LYS A 623 16.30 20.35 13.34
CA LYS A 623 17.31 19.95 14.34
C LYS A 623 17.40 18.42 14.53
N GLY A 624 17.27 17.65 13.43
CA GLY A 624 17.33 16.19 13.44
C GLY A 624 16.04 15.48 13.82
N LEU A 625 14.98 16.19 14.23
CA LEU A 625 13.70 15.61 14.59
C LEU A 625 12.74 15.57 13.40
N THR A 626 12.19 14.40 13.15
CA THR A 626 11.06 14.19 12.24
C THR A 626 9.98 13.41 12.98
N PHE A 627 8.75 13.89 13.02
CA PHE A 627 7.64 13.12 13.55
C PHE A 627 6.32 13.42 12.84
N ILE A 628 5.39 12.49 12.95
CA ILE A 628 4.00 12.62 12.58
C ILE A 628 3.12 12.16 13.74
N ALA A 629 2.10 12.92 14.05
CA ALA A 629 1.02 12.54 14.93
C ALA A 629 -0.29 12.65 14.17
N SER A 630 -1.09 11.60 14.16
CA SER A 630 -2.36 11.57 13.44
C SER A 630 -3.47 10.95 14.30
N TYR A 631 -4.67 11.50 14.16
CA TYR A 631 -5.89 10.94 14.71
C TYR A 631 -6.97 10.92 13.63
N THR A 632 -7.72 9.84 13.58
CA THR A 632 -8.86 9.69 12.69
C THR A 632 -10.04 9.12 13.44
N LEU A 633 -11.18 9.77 13.30
CA LEU A 633 -12.50 9.22 13.57
C LEU A 633 -13.10 8.81 12.22
N VAL A 634 -13.44 7.54 12.05
CA VAL A 634 -14.01 7.01 10.79
C VAL A 634 -15.17 6.07 11.08
N ARG A 635 -16.23 6.19 10.29
CA ARG A 635 -17.34 5.26 10.22
C ARG A 635 -17.48 4.77 8.78
N SER A 636 -17.71 3.48 8.63
CA SER A 636 -17.97 2.83 7.35
C SER A 636 -19.07 1.80 7.52
N GLU A 637 -20.18 1.98 6.82
CA GLU A 637 -21.38 1.18 7.02
C GLU A 637 -22.19 1.09 5.73
N PHE A 638 -22.86 -0.05 5.53
CA PHE A 638 -23.68 -0.34 4.36
C PHE A 638 -25.09 -0.73 4.80
N LYS A 639 -26.09 -0.43 3.97
CA LYS A 639 -27.47 -0.83 4.24
C LYS A 639 -27.59 -2.35 4.25
N ASP A 640 -28.31 -2.87 5.24
CA ASP A 640 -28.62 -4.29 5.36
C ASP A 640 -29.68 -4.67 4.32
N GLY A 641 -29.34 -5.55 3.37
CA GLY A 641 -30.31 -5.99 2.37
C GLY A 641 -31.52 -6.76 2.93
N ARG A 642 -31.41 -7.24 4.18
CA ARG A 642 -32.51 -7.92 4.89
C ARG A 642 -33.46 -6.89 5.56
N ASN A 643 -32.94 -5.70 5.88
CA ASN A 643 -33.70 -4.58 6.43
C ASN A 643 -33.06 -3.24 6.00
N MET A 644 -33.58 -2.66 4.93
CA MET A 644 -33.04 -1.45 4.29
C MET A 644 -33.04 -0.20 5.16
N ASP A 645 -33.73 -0.21 6.31
CA ASP A 645 -33.71 0.90 7.27
C ASP A 645 -32.52 0.84 8.22
N THR A 646 -31.80 -0.27 8.25
CA THR A 646 -30.63 -0.47 9.12
C THR A 646 -29.32 -0.41 8.35
N TYR A 647 -28.24 -0.07 9.07
CA TYR A 647 -26.88 -0.08 8.56
C TYR A 647 -26.06 -1.13 9.29
N LEU A 648 -25.35 -1.95 8.53
CA LEU A 648 -24.33 -2.88 9.03
C LEU A 648 -22.95 -2.22 8.93
N PRO A 649 -22.12 -2.26 9.96
CA PRO A 649 -20.71 -1.86 9.82
C PRO A 649 -20.04 -2.66 8.70
N SER A 650 -19.22 -1.99 7.89
CA SER A 650 -18.29 -2.72 7.02
C SER A 650 -17.25 -3.45 7.86
N ALA A 651 -16.62 -4.48 7.31
CA ALA A 651 -15.58 -5.26 8.00
C ALA A 651 -14.37 -4.41 8.45
N TRP A 652 -14.19 -3.22 7.89
CA TRP A 652 -13.10 -2.29 8.17
C TRP A 652 -13.52 -1.01 8.92
N ASP A 653 -14.67 -1.02 9.61
CA ASP A 653 -15.15 0.09 10.46
C ASP A 653 -14.43 0.09 11.81
N ASN A 654 -13.22 0.61 11.87
CA ASN A 654 -12.38 0.62 13.09
C ASN A 654 -12.69 1.75 14.07
N LYS A 655 -13.50 2.72 13.71
CA LYS A 655 -13.91 3.93 14.45
C LYS A 655 -12.76 4.89 14.77
N HIS A 656 -11.80 4.49 15.59
CA HIS A 656 -10.73 5.35 16.10
C HIS A 656 -9.36 4.83 15.70
N LEU A 657 -8.55 5.69 15.08
CA LEU A 657 -7.16 5.43 14.72
C LEU A 657 -6.30 6.53 15.30
N PHE A 658 -5.30 6.19 16.07
CA PHE A 658 -4.30 7.13 16.56
C PHE A 658 -2.91 6.59 16.25
N THR A 659 -2.05 7.43 15.70
CA THR A 659 -0.65 7.06 15.44
C THR A 659 0.25 8.23 15.78
N PHE A 660 1.32 7.93 16.50
CA PHE A 660 2.48 8.78 16.66
C PHE A 660 3.70 8.03 16.17
N SER A 661 4.46 8.62 15.26
CA SER A 661 5.71 8.03 14.75
C SER A 661 6.76 9.13 14.61
N GLY A 662 7.96 8.88 15.11
CA GLY A 662 9.04 9.86 15.03
C GLY A 662 10.41 9.22 15.00
N THR A 663 11.37 9.98 14.45
CA THR A 663 12.78 9.62 14.40
C THR A 663 13.62 10.85 14.78
N TYR A 664 14.59 10.65 15.64
CA TYR A 664 15.55 11.67 16.02
C TYR A 664 16.95 11.26 15.60
N SER A 665 17.59 12.12 14.79
CA SER A 665 18.96 11.93 14.33
C SER A 665 19.93 12.54 15.34
N LEU A 666 20.72 11.70 15.98
CA LEU A 666 21.73 12.04 16.96
C LEU A 666 23.11 12.23 16.30
N PRO A 667 24.04 12.94 16.98
CA PRO A 667 25.43 13.03 16.53
C PRO A 667 26.06 11.66 16.25
N LYS A 668 27.13 11.66 15.45
CA LYS A 668 27.88 10.46 15.07
C LYS A 668 27.04 9.39 14.33
N ASN A 669 26.01 9.81 13.55
CA ASN A 669 25.19 8.95 12.71
C ASN A 669 24.40 7.87 13.47
N TRP A 670 23.88 8.21 14.62
CA TRP A 670 22.85 7.46 15.29
C TRP A 670 21.46 8.02 14.93
N ASP A 671 20.48 7.13 14.74
CA ASP A 671 19.07 7.53 14.66
C ASP A 671 18.28 6.68 15.67
N VAL A 672 17.35 7.30 16.38
CA VAL A 672 16.44 6.64 17.31
C VAL A 672 15.03 6.95 16.88
N GLY A 673 14.24 5.90 16.67
CA GLY A 673 12.84 5.97 16.24
C GLY A 673 11.89 5.34 17.24
N ALA A 674 10.68 5.90 17.33
CA ALA A 674 9.58 5.30 18.06
C ALA A 674 8.28 5.43 17.26
N LYS A 675 7.42 4.40 17.34
CA LYS A 675 6.08 4.43 16.79
C LYS A 675 5.09 3.85 17.79
N PHE A 676 4.09 4.64 18.13
CA PHE A 676 2.95 4.23 18.95
C PHE A 676 1.67 4.31 18.13
N ARG A 677 0.85 3.27 18.17
CA ARG A 677 -0.44 3.26 17.49
C ARG A 677 -1.54 2.65 18.34
N VAL A 678 -2.74 3.16 18.14
CA VAL A 678 -3.98 2.60 18.65
C VAL A 678 -4.93 2.42 17.47
N VAL A 679 -5.43 1.20 17.29
CA VAL A 679 -6.41 0.85 16.26
C VAL A 679 -7.66 0.37 16.96
N GLY A 680 -8.81 0.99 16.70
CA GLY A 680 -10.10 0.57 17.26
C GLY A 680 -10.48 -0.84 16.80
N GLY A 681 -11.29 -1.51 17.60
CA GLY A 681 -11.70 -2.89 17.32
C GLY A 681 -12.57 -2.98 16.05
N ALA A 682 -12.22 -3.91 15.16
CA ALA A 682 -13.04 -4.26 14.01
C ALA A 682 -14.38 -4.87 14.46
N PRO A 683 -15.46 -4.70 13.67
CA PRO A 683 -16.72 -5.40 13.95
C PRO A 683 -16.59 -6.89 13.68
N TYR A 684 -17.39 -7.70 14.37
CA TYR A 684 -17.50 -9.12 14.12
C TYR A 684 -18.92 -9.63 14.41
N THR A 685 -19.24 -10.77 13.79
CA THR A 685 -20.49 -11.50 13.99
C THR A 685 -20.26 -12.56 15.07
N PRO A 686 -21.02 -12.57 16.18
CA PRO A 686 -20.89 -13.60 17.22
C PRO A 686 -21.31 -14.97 16.68
N TYR A 687 -20.85 -16.03 17.34
CA TYR A 687 -21.31 -17.38 17.06
C TYR A 687 -22.67 -17.66 17.70
N ASP A 688 -23.50 -18.39 16.98
CA ASP A 688 -24.69 -19.07 17.53
C ASP A 688 -24.23 -20.37 18.20
N VAL A 689 -23.86 -20.24 19.46
CA VAL A 689 -23.30 -21.35 20.24
C VAL A 689 -24.34 -22.45 20.48
N GLU A 690 -25.62 -22.05 20.66
CA GLU A 690 -26.71 -22.99 20.87
C GLU A 690 -26.92 -23.88 19.64
N LYS A 691 -27.13 -23.27 18.46
CA LYS A 691 -27.25 -23.99 17.20
C LYS A 691 -26.01 -24.87 16.93
N SER A 692 -24.83 -24.31 17.15
CA SER A 692 -23.56 -25.00 16.94
C SER A 692 -23.36 -26.18 17.87
N SER A 693 -24.04 -26.24 19.01
CA SER A 693 -23.92 -27.36 19.97
C SER A 693 -24.60 -28.63 19.46
N TYR A 694 -25.63 -28.55 18.62
CA TYR A 694 -26.30 -29.72 18.09
C TYR A 694 -25.35 -30.57 17.23
N VAL A 695 -25.31 -31.88 17.48
CA VAL A 695 -24.39 -32.82 16.81
C VAL A 695 -24.57 -32.77 15.30
N GLU A 696 -25.83 -32.92 14.83
CA GLU A 696 -26.13 -32.88 13.41
C GLU A 696 -25.77 -31.52 12.76
N ALA A 697 -26.04 -30.40 13.47
CA ALA A 697 -25.72 -29.06 12.97
C ALA A 697 -24.21 -28.86 12.86
N TRP A 698 -23.46 -29.22 13.91
CA TRP A 698 -22.00 -29.13 13.89
C TRP A 698 -21.38 -29.96 12.77
N ASP A 699 -21.79 -31.23 12.65
CA ASP A 699 -21.23 -32.14 11.66
C ASP A 699 -21.60 -31.74 10.22
N ALA A 700 -22.81 -31.24 9.99
CA ALA A 700 -23.22 -30.69 8.70
C ALA A 700 -22.42 -29.45 8.30
N ASN A 701 -22.12 -28.53 9.27
CA ASN A 701 -21.35 -27.31 9.02
C ASN A 701 -19.84 -27.51 9.16
N ASN A 702 -19.40 -28.66 9.61
CA ASN A 702 -18.02 -28.93 9.99
C ASN A 702 -17.45 -27.88 10.98
N GLY A 703 -18.29 -27.39 11.90
CA GLY A 703 -17.89 -26.36 12.86
C GLY A 703 -19.02 -25.44 13.31
N LEU A 704 -18.63 -24.26 13.76
CA LEU A 704 -19.53 -23.24 14.34
C LEU A 704 -20.41 -22.57 13.30
N TYR A 705 -21.62 -22.23 13.71
CA TYR A 705 -22.50 -21.30 12.98
C TYR A 705 -22.33 -19.88 13.51
N TYR A 706 -22.36 -18.90 12.61
CA TYR A 706 -22.48 -17.50 12.99
C TYR A 706 -23.95 -17.13 13.26
N ASP A 707 -24.17 -16.25 14.23
CA ASP A 707 -25.47 -15.64 14.45
C ASP A 707 -25.70 -14.50 13.44
N TYR A 708 -26.25 -14.83 12.30
CA TYR A 708 -26.49 -13.88 11.22
C TYR A 708 -27.57 -12.83 11.59
N SER A 709 -28.37 -13.04 12.64
CA SER A 709 -29.29 -12.00 13.12
C SER A 709 -28.56 -10.84 13.79
N ARG A 710 -27.34 -11.11 14.29
CA ARG A 710 -26.44 -10.14 14.93
C ARG A 710 -25.18 -9.86 14.08
N PHE A 711 -25.34 -9.84 12.78
CA PHE A 711 -24.23 -9.67 11.85
C PHE A 711 -23.46 -8.37 12.11
N ASN A 712 -22.13 -8.47 12.35
CA ASN A 712 -21.22 -7.36 12.69
C ASN A 712 -21.69 -6.46 13.85
N SER A 713 -22.52 -7.00 14.78
CA SER A 713 -23.04 -6.23 15.92
C SER A 713 -22.04 -6.02 17.04
N GLU A 714 -21.09 -6.93 17.18
CA GLU A 714 -20.08 -6.90 18.23
C GLU A 714 -18.77 -6.28 17.73
N ARG A 715 -17.88 -5.90 18.67
CA ARG A 715 -16.57 -5.33 18.32
C ARG A 715 -15.45 -5.95 19.13
N LEU A 716 -14.35 -6.18 18.45
CA LEU A 716 -13.10 -6.58 19.06
C LEU A 716 -12.55 -5.46 19.95
N LYS A 717 -11.67 -5.82 20.88
CA LYS A 717 -10.98 -4.84 21.72
C LYS A 717 -10.00 -4.01 20.87
N PRO A 718 -9.81 -2.71 21.19
CA PRO A 718 -8.78 -1.91 20.54
C PRO A 718 -7.39 -2.53 20.74
N PHE A 719 -6.57 -2.42 19.69
CA PHE A 719 -5.20 -2.88 19.70
C PHE A 719 -4.23 -1.71 19.86
N THR A 720 -3.26 -1.84 20.76
CA THR A 720 -2.20 -0.85 20.99
C THR A 720 -0.84 -1.46 20.68
N GLN A 721 0.07 -0.69 20.10
CA GLN A 721 1.43 -1.15 19.80
C GLN A 721 2.44 -0.02 19.97
N LEU A 722 3.56 -0.34 20.63
CA LEU A 722 4.72 0.54 20.73
C LEU A 722 5.93 -0.18 20.15
N ASP A 723 6.56 0.45 19.16
CA ASP A 723 7.78 -0.02 18.49
C ASP A 723 8.90 0.98 18.74
N ILE A 724 10.11 0.47 18.95
CA ILE A 724 11.33 1.28 19.15
C ILE A 724 12.42 0.76 18.23
N ARG A 725 13.11 1.68 17.54
CA ARG A 725 14.19 1.36 16.62
C ARG A 725 15.41 2.23 16.91
N ILE A 726 16.58 1.61 16.82
CA ILE A 726 17.88 2.27 16.95
C ILE A 726 18.72 1.88 15.74
N ASP A 727 19.22 2.86 15.02
CA ASP A 727 20.08 2.69 13.85
C ASP A 727 21.44 3.31 14.09
N LYS A 728 22.50 2.68 13.57
CA LYS A 728 23.84 3.19 13.52
C LYS A 728 24.41 3.04 12.11
N THR A 729 24.96 4.11 11.55
CA THR A 729 25.62 4.07 10.25
C THR A 729 27.12 4.33 10.42
N PHE A 730 27.96 3.46 9.83
CA PHE A 730 29.40 3.56 9.80
C PHE A 730 29.85 3.85 8.36
N TYR A 731 30.70 4.85 8.18
CA TYR A 731 31.27 5.21 6.89
C TYR A 731 32.76 4.87 6.84
N PHE A 732 33.12 3.83 6.05
CA PHE A 732 34.49 3.43 5.80
C PHE A 732 34.99 3.96 4.44
N LYS A 733 36.24 3.74 4.09
CA LYS A 733 36.85 4.26 2.85
C LYS A 733 36.10 3.86 1.58
N LYS A 734 35.65 2.60 1.48
CA LYS A 734 35.01 2.04 0.28
C LYS A 734 33.59 1.52 0.52
N ILE A 735 33.22 1.29 1.77
CA ILE A 735 31.94 0.69 2.14
C ILE A 735 31.22 1.57 3.19
N MET A 736 29.92 1.47 3.21
CA MET A 736 29.06 1.96 4.27
C MET A 736 28.39 0.75 4.90
N LEU A 737 28.41 0.66 6.23
CA LEU A 737 27.72 -0.36 7.00
C LEU A 737 26.61 0.31 7.82
N GLY A 738 25.37 -0.13 7.64
CA GLY A 738 24.26 0.23 8.49
C GLY A 738 23.87 -0.96 9.38
N ALA A 739 23.73 -0.73 10.66
CA ALA A 739 23.19 -1.71 11.61
C ALA A 739 21.99 -1.12 12.33
N TYR A 740 20.97 -1.93 12.59
CA TYR A 740 19.81 -1.49 13.34
C TYR A 740 19.24 -2.59 14.22
N ILE A 741 18.56 -2.15 15.28
CA ILE A 741 17.76 -2.98 16.16
C ILE A 741 16.36 -2.39 16.13
N ASP A 742 15.36 -3.20 15.78
CA ASP A 742 13.94 -2.81 15.72
C ASP A 742 13.14 -3.73 16.65
N ILE A 743 12.69 -3.20 17.77
CA ILE A 743 11.93 -3.93 18.79
C ILE A 743 10.46 -3.55 18.60
N GLN A 744 9.69 -4.51 18.12
CA GLN A 744 8.28 -4.31 17.84
C GLN A 744 7.42 -4.81 19.00
N ASN A 745 6.29 -4.13 19.22
CA ASN A 745 5.32 -4.46 20.25
C ASN A 745 5.93 -4.63 21.65
N ILE A 746 6.69 -3.63 22.10
CA ILE A 746 7.40 -3.64 23.39
C ILE A 746 6.43 -3.81 24.57
N LEU A 747 5.17 -3.38 24.40
CA LEU A 747 4.11 -3.52 25.38
C LEU A 747 3.58 -4.95 25.48
N ASN A 748 4.02 -5.86 24.59
CA ASN A 748 3.51 -7.22 24.47
C ASN A 748 1.98 -7.29 24.36
N SER A 749 1.39 -6.30 23.67
CA SER A 749 -0.05 -6.23 23.44
C SER A 749 -0.49 -7.40 22.56
N LYS A 750 -1.60 -8.03 22.92
CA LYS A 750 -2.19 -9.13 22.15
C LYS A 750 -3.38 -8.61 21.38
N TYR A 751 -3.40 -8.85 20.08
CA TYR A 751 -4.63 -8.73 19.31
C TYR A 751 -5.51 -9.94 19.62
N LYS A 752 -6.66 -9.68 20.24
CA LYS A 752 -7.61 -10.73 20.61
C LYS A 752 -8.73 -10.74 19.58
N GLU A 753 -8.91 -11.87 18.89
CA GLU A 753 -10.10 -12.17 18.10
C GLU A 753 -11.26 -12.61 18.98
N GLN A 754 -12.42 -12.87 18.39
CA GLN A 754 -13.50 -13.51 19.13
C GLN A 754 -13.07 -14.90 19.60
N ASP A 755 -13.57 -15.32 20.75
CA ASP A 755 -13.31 -16.67 21.26
C ASP A 755 -13.98 -17.70 20.32
N VAL A 756 -13.21 -18.69 19.89
CA VAL A 756 -13.69 -19.80 19.06
C VAL A 756 -14.08 -20.95 19.96
N TYR A 757 -15.16 -21.66 19.66
CA TYR A 757 -15.58 -22.82 20.41
C TYR A 757 -15.15 -24.12 19.71
N ILE A 758 -14.62 -25.06 20.46
CA ILE A 758 -14.24 -26.40 19.99
C ILE A 758 -15.06 -27.45 20.69
N LYS A 759 -15.36 -28.57 20.01
CA LYS A 759 -16.00 -29.71 20.65
C LYS A 759 -14.99 -30.49 21.51
N THR A 760 -15.36 -30.84 22.75
CA THR A 760 -14.53 -31.64 23.62
C THR A 760 -14.55 -33.15 23.26
N GLY A 761 -15.39 -33.55 22.31
CA GLY A 761 -15.66 -34.94 21.96
C GLY A 761 -16.75 -35.60 22.81
N LYS A 762 -17.24 -34.92 23.84
CA LYS A 762 -18.31 -35.41 24.72
C LYS A 762 -19.68 -34.94 24.23
N ILE A 763 -20.65 -35.87 24.18
CA ILE A 763 -22.08 -35.56 23.98
C ILE A 763 -22.69 -35.44 25.37
N ILE A 764 -23.29 -34.25 25.65
CA ILE A 764 -23.82 -33.96 27.01
C ILE A 764 -25.16 -34.66 27.30
N ASN A 765 -25.88 -35.11 26.28
CA ASN A 765 -27.17 -35.78 26.36
C ASN A 765 -27.24 -37.01 25.43
N PRO A 766 -26.39 -38.02 25.60
CA PRO A 766 -26.26 -39.15 24.65
C PRO A 766 -27.55 -39.99 24.55
N GLU A 767 -28.41 -39.97 25.57
CA GLU A 767 -29.68 -40.72 25.60
C GLU A 767 -30.82 -40.01 24.86
N ALA A 768 -30.61 -38.74 24.45
CA ALA A 768 -31.62 -38.00 23.69
C ALA A 768 -31.69 -38.47 22.23
N PRO A 769 -32.81 -38.23 21.53
CA PRO A 769 -32.89 -38.45 20.08
C PRO A 769 -31.73 -37.77 19.34
N VAL A 770 -31.21 -38.37 18.26
CA VAL A 770 -30.01 -37.87 17.54
C VAL A 770 -30.11 -36.41 17.20
N TYR A 771 -31.29 -35.94 16.75
CA TYR A 771 -31.52 -34.51 16.41
C TYR A 771 -31.53 -33.56 17.63
N GLU A 772 -31.57 -34.07 18.87
CA GLU A 772 -31.47 -33.29 20.12
C GLU A 772 -30.10 -33.42 20.78
N GLN A 773 -29.28 -34.39 20.34
CA GLN A 773 -27.95 -34.59 20.92
C GLN A 773 -27.08 -33.34 20.73
N ARG A 774 -26.29 -33.00 21.77
CA ARG A 774 -25.43 -31.82 21.79
C ARG A 774 -24.00 -32.19 22.15
N TYR A 775 -23.04 -31.59 21.41
CA TYR A 775 -21.63 -31.58 21.82
C TYR A 775 -21.40 -30.65 23.01
N GLU A 776 -20.55 -31.03 23.93
CA GLU A 776 -19.97 -30.08 24.88
C GLU A 776 -18.97 -29.19 24.13
N LEU A 777 -19.29 -27.88 24.09
CA LEU A 777 -18.45 -26.87 23.44
C LEU A 777 -17.66 -26.11 24.50
N ARG A 778 -16.36 -25.90 24.24
CA ARG A 778 -15.48 -25.13 25.11
C ARG A 778 -14.86 -23.98 24.33
N PRO A 779 -14.88 -22.73 24.87
CA PRO A 779 -14.22 -21.61 24.25
C PRO A 779 -12.70 -21.72 24.31
N ILE A 780 -12.01 -21.38 23.22
CA ILE A 780 -10.57 -21.16 23.18
C ILE A 780 -10.29 -19.71 22.77
N ALA A 781 -9.36 -19.09 23.49
CA ALA A 781 -8.96 -17.72 23.18
C ALA A 781 -8.00 -17.70 21.99
N VAL A 782 -8.40 -17.02 20.90
CA VAL A 782 -7.52 -16.76 19.76
C VAL A 782 -6.89 -15.39 19.92
N SER A 783 -5.58 -15.34 20.03
CA SER A 783 -4.85 -14.08 20.13
C SER A 783 -3.54 -14.16 19.36
N TYR A 784 -3.18 -13.05 18.73
CA TYR A 784 -1.93 -12.92 18.00
C TYR A 784 -1.06 -11.85 18.65
N THR A 785 0.22 -12.12 18.81
CA THR A 785 1.23 -11.11 19.11
C THR A 785 1.96 -10.79 17.82
N HIS A 786 2.25 -9.50 17.58
CA HIS A 786 3.19 -9.12 16.52
C HIS A 786 4.60 -9.56 16.92
N LEU A 787 4.93 -10.83 16.66
CA LEU A 787 6.21 -11.44 16.94
C LEU A 787 7.17 -11.15 15.80
N ARG A 788 8.15 -10.26 15.97
CA ARG A 788 9.27 -10.19 15.01
C ARG A 788 10.65 -9.87 15.56
N ALA A 789 10.79 -9.40 16.79
CA ALA A 789 12.13 -9.16 17.33
C ALA A 789 12.33 -9.68 18.75
N HIS A 790 11.26 -10.02 19.45
CA HIS A 790 11.34 -10.46 20.86
C HIS A 790 11.82 -11.90 21.05
N GLU A 791 11.59 -12.78 20.07
CA GLU A 791 11.88 -14.21 20.23
C GLU A 791 13.29 -14.59 19.79
N THR A 792 13.94 -13.83 18.90
CA THR A 792 15.38 -13.96 18.64
C THR A 792 16.25 -13.72 19.88
N ARG A 793 15.70 -13.14 20.95
CA ARG A 793 16.42 -12.94 22.22
C ARG A 793 16.33 -14.08 23.21
N ARG A 794 15.40 -15.04 23.05
CA ARG A 794 15.29 -16.16 23.99
C ARG A 794 16.17 -17.38 23.67
N HIS A 795 16.74 -17.41 22.45
CA HIS A 795 17.50 -18.56 21.95
C HIS A 795 18.86 -18.25 21.31
N LEU A 796 19.44 -17.07 21.60
CA LEU A 796 20.84 -16.77 21.24
C LEU A 796 21.67 -16.51 22.50
#